data_498f3407daea74f13089ebd6c53a0c4d
#
_entry.id   498f3407daea74f13089ebd6c53a0c4d
#
_cell.length_a   1.000
_cell.length_b   1.000
_cell.length_c   1.000
_cell.angle_alpha   90.00
_cell.angle_beta   90.00
_cell.angle_gamma   90.00
#
_symmetry.space_group_name_H-M   'P 1'
#
loop_
_entity.id
_entity.type
_entity.pdbx_description
1 polymer ?
#
loop_
_entity_poly.entity_id
_entity_poly.type
_entity_poly.pdbx_seq_one_letter_code
_entity_poly.pdbx_strand_id
1 'polypeptide(L)'
;MASIHSFLLSWILLVGFFTTEKPVNSAKIKDPLESKDGDLQQLWVDSVFNALSFEERLGQLFMVAAYSNKDQRHVDEISALIQKENLGGLIFFQGGPNRQARLTNLYQAQSKTPLMIAMDAEWGVGMRLDSTLNFPKAMTLGAIQDPKLVKEMGAEIARQFRVLGMHVNFAPVVDVNSNPDNPVIGYRAFGEDKMRVTRQAIAYMKGLQENGIMANAKHFPGHGDTENDSHYTLPLIQHTEKRIWDIDLYPYQELFKEDLKSVMVAHLNVPSLNQGTNLPTSLSKPIVTDLLQNKMNFQGLIFTDALNMTGVAIKNKPGEVDLQALLAGNDVLLYSENVPKAKELILEAIKQGLITEEEINRRVKKILKAKYWAGLHAYLPIDTYKIADKLTTQNTTEVIEKLYGDAITVASNKNDLLPIGDLDLKKVASLSIGDEGGVFSTYLNQYTKVDHFSLPKASGEGAHYNLMKQLEDYDVVLVGLMGVSNSPHRNFGIAPGDITLIRELEKRQQVVTVLFGNVYASKFLEGLEHVVFAYENSPFTQKLVPQILFGARPAKGILPVTVSEQFTQGVGGLLNSENRLAYGSPESVGMNAEKLNKIDGLVAEMIASKAAPGARVLVAKEGTVIFDRSYGHLDYEKSAPVTSETVYDLASITKVAATTLAAMFLHSRGELDLNKTLGDYLPELKATNKGGIILSDLLAHEAGLKAFIPHYNKTLSSGKWKPAYYKDSNSEGYTLPVSNNMFAIPSLRDSLWNWTVESELMPKPHGYVYSDLTMYFMQEVIERIVNQPLDEFVDHNFYAPLGLQTLTFNPFEKIPLSRIAPTENDQTFRGRQIQGYVHDQGAAMYGGVAGHAGLFGTANDLAVILQLLLNKGTYGDVTLMGPETIEAFTKRQSTRSRRGWGWDKPEPEKGKGGSVSKLAPKSTFGHTGFTGTSMWADPENKLTYIFLSNRVYPIATNNTLLDLGIRTKIHDLIYESIEK
;
A
#
# COMPACT_ATOMS: atom_id res chain seq x y z
N MET A 1 76.95 17.67 -9.10
CA MET A 1 77.95 18.12 -8.14
C MET A 1 77.41 17.64 -6.79
N ALA A 2 77.95 16.61 -6.34
CA ALA A 2 78.97 16.44 -5.35
C ALA A 2 78.36 16.77 -3.94
N SER A 3 78.39 15.99 -2.96
CA SER A 3 79.14 14.79 -2.53
C SER A 3 78.89 14.71 -1.01
N ILE A 4 78.73 13.56 -0.49
CA ILE A 4 79.65 12.75 0.31
C ILE A 4 79.52 12.93 1.83
N HIS A 5 79.25 11.83 2.51
CA HIS A 5 79.79 11.21 3.74
C HIS A 5 79.62 11.96 5.07
N SER A 6 79.30 11.37 6.21
CA SER A 6 80.02 10.27 6.87
C SER A 6 79.28 9.70 8.03
N PHE A 7 79.38 8.43 8.21
CA PHE A 7 79.36 7.57 9.41
C PHE A 7 79.88 8.19 10.69
N LEU A 8 79.27 7.90 11.84
CA LEU A 8 79.99 7.34 12.99
C LEU A 8 78.99 6.72 14.01
N LEU A 9 79.36 5.49 14.42
CA LEU A 9 78.90 4.70 15.54
C LEU A 9 79.05 5.43 16.90
N SER A 10 78.17 5.16 17.84
CA SER A 10 78.56 4.48 19.08
C SER A 10 77.51 4.41 20.17
N TRP A 11 77.29 3.22 20.68
CA TRP A 11 77.07 2.77 22.08
C TRP A 11 75.77 3.10 22.84
N ILE A 12 74.94 2.08 22.89
CA ILE A 12 74.30 1.37 24.00
C ILE A 12 74.31 2.09 25.39
N LEU A 13 73.12 2.43 25.87
CA LEU A 13 72.74 2.35 27.25
C LEU A 13 71.35 1.80 27.40
N LEU A 14 71.26 0.52 27.82
CA LEU A 14 70.07 -0.17 28.25
C LEU A 14 69.56 0.46 29.54
N VAL A 15 68.49 1.25 29.46
CA VAL A 15 67.66 1.62 30.62
C VAL A 15 66.30 0.97 30.39
N GLY A 16 66.04 -0.10 31.17
CA GLY A 16 64.78 -0.76 31.17
C GLY A 16 63.69 0.17 31.73
N PHE A 17 62.84 0.68 30.86
CA PHE A 17 61.55 1.21 31.26
C PHE A 17 60.61 0.04 31.40
N PHE A 18 60.33 -0.39 32.61
CA PHE A 18 59.13 -1.09 32.96
C PHE A 18 57.95 -0.13 32.70
N THR A 19 57.34 -0.19 31.53
CA THR A 19 56.05 0.39 31.33
C THR A 19 55.05 -0.50 32.07
N THR A 20 54.61 -0.04 33.25
CA THR A 20 53.37 -0.56 33.83
C THR A 20 52.28 -0.30 32.83
N GLU A 21 51.84 -1.36 32.15
CA GLU A 21 50.56 -1.34 31.43
C GLU A 21 49.48 -0.89 32.43
N LYS A 22 48.91 0.30 32.20
CA LYS A 22 47.69 0.69 32.85
C LYS A 22 46.66 -0.40 32.49
N PRO A 23 45.93 -0.94 33.49
CA PRO A 23 44.87 -1.88 33.18
C PRO A 23 43.95 -1.19 32.23
N VAL A 24 43.77 -1.79 31.04
CA VAL A 24 42.72 -1.42 30.07
C VAL A 24 41.44 -1.41 30.92
N ASN A 25 40.85 -0.22 31.05
CA ASN A 25 39.56 -0.06 31.69
C ASN A 25 38.59 -0.97 30.90
N SER A 26 38.35 -2.17 31.38
CA SER A 26 37.25 -2.99 30.86
C SER A 26 36.00 -2.17 31.11
N ALA A 27 35.48 -1.54 30.06
CA ALA A 27 34.17 -0.94 30.09
C ALA A 27 33.24 -1.98 30.74
N LYS A 28 32.67 -1.68 31.91
CA LYS A 28 31.68 -2.54 32.55
C LYS A 28 30.63 -2.83 31.51
N ILE A 29 30.54 -4.12 31.06
CA ILE A 29 29.49 -4.50 30.14
C ILE A 29 28.19 -4.22 30.87
N LYS A 30 27.37 -3.39 30.28
CA LYS A 30 26.08 -2.96 30.82
C LYS A 30 25.15 -4.16 30.86
N ASP A 31 24.55 -4.43 32.02
CA ASP A 31 23.51 -5.44 32.13
C ASP A 31 22.29 -5.02 31.26
N PRO A 32 21.95 -5.77 30.24
CA PRO A 32 20.85 -5.38 29.36
C PRO A 32 19.48 -5.31 30.04
N LEU A 33 19.31 -5.98 31.19
CA LEU A 33 18.08 -5.98 31.99
C LEU A 33 18.00 -4.84 33.00
N GLU A 34 19.03 -4.02 33.12
CA GLU A 34 19.02 -2.87 34.01
C GLU A 34 18.06 -1.80 33.46
N SER A 35 17.15 -1.32 34.32
CA SER A 35 16.24 -0.22 33.98
C SER A 35 16.92 1.14 34.29
N LYS A 36 16.30 2.23 33.78
CA LYS A 36 16.79 3.60 34.01
C LYS A 36 16.78 3.98 35.50
N ASP A 37 15.92 3.37 36.29
CA ASP A 37 15.72 3.52 37.73
C ASP A 37 16.21 2.27 38.49
N GLY A 38 17.46 1.87 38.22
CA GLY A 38 18.08 0.66 38.73
C GLY A 38 17.94 0.42 40.24
N ASP A 39 18.00 1.48 41.07
CA ASP A 39 17.80 1.36 42.54
C ASP A 39 16.36 0.92 42.87
N LEU A 40 15.36 1.47 42.18
CA LEU A 40 13.95 1.08 42.38
C LEU A 40 13.70 -0.34 41.87
N GLN A 41 14.33 -0.69 40.76
CA GLN A 41 14.31 -2.04 40.22
C GLN A 41 14.86 -3.04 41.26
N GLN A 42 16.01 -2.75 41.86
CA GLN A 42 16.63 -3.64 42.85
C GLN A 42 15.76 -3.77 44.09
N LEU A 43 15.22 -2.67 44.62
CA LEU A 43 14.30 -2.69 45.77
C LEU A 43 13.06 -3.55 45.50
N TRP A 44 12.44 -3.42 44.30
CA TRP A 44 11.28 -4.21 43.92
C TRP A 44 11.65 -5.69 43.77
N VAL A 45 12.77 -6.00 43.12
CA VAL A 45 13.27 -7.38 42.98
C VAL A 45 13.48 -8.02 44.33
N ASP A 46 14.17 -7.36 45.26
CA ASP A 46 14.45 -7.90 46.61
C ASP A 46 13.16 -8.02 47.43
N SER A 47 12.24 -7.09 47.34
CA SER A 47 10.93 -7.15 48.00
C SER A 47 10.12 -8.37 47.57
N VAL A 48 9.96 -8.56 46.25
CA VAL A 48 9.20 -9.71 45.71
C VAL A 48 9.92 -11.02 46.03
N PHE A 49 11.23 -11.08 45.81
CA PHE A 49 12.02 -12.28 46.05
C PHE A 49 11.92 -12.74 47.51
N ASN A 50 12.01 -11.84 48.47
CA ASN A 50 11.96 -12.16 49.92
C ASN A 50 10.54 -12.55 50.38
N ALA A 51 9.49 -12.12 49.67
CA ALA A 51 8.10 -12.51 49.93
C ALA A 51 7.75 -13.91 49.44
N LEU A 52 8.62 -14.54 48.62
CA LEU A 52 8.41 -15.86 48.07
C LEU A 52 9.09 -16.96 48.85
N SER A 53 8.41 -18.07 49.12
CA SER A 53 9.03 -19.32 49.56
C SER A 53 9.97 -19.87 48.46
N PHE A 54 10.85 -20.78 48.81
CA PHE A 54 11.76 -21.39 47.82
C PHE A 54 10.99 -22.12 46.73
N GLU A 55 9.92 -22.84 47.08
CA GLU A 55 9.06 -23.54 46.11
C GLU A 55 8.32 -22.58 45.14
N GLU A 56 7.88 -21.40 45.66
CA GLU A 56 7.29 -20.34 44.85
C GLU A 56 8.32 -19.69 43.95
N ARG A 57 9.59 -19.55 44.38
CA ARG A 57 10.69 -19.10 43.52
C ARG A 57 10.95 -20.05 42.38
N LEU A 58 10.95 -21.37 42.61
CA LEU A 58 11.08 -22.37 41.57
C LEU A 58 10.02 -22.20 40.48
N GLY A 59 8.78 -21.85 40.84
CA GLY A 59 7.70 -21.60 39.88
C GLY A 59 8.02 -20.50 38.86
N GLN A 60 8.84 -19.49 39.26
CA GLN A 60 9.20 -18.39 38.39
C GLN A 60 10.07 -18.79 37.18
N LEU A 61 10.69 -19.98 37.21
CA LEU A 61 11.48 -20.52 36.11
C LEU A 61 10.61 -21.03 34.93
N PHE A 62 9.31 -21.21 35.13
CA PHE A 62 8.43 -21.86 34.15
C PHE A 62 7.55 -20.87 33.41
N MET A 63 7.49 -21.03 32.07
CA MET A 63 6.54 -20.36 31.18
C MET A 63 5.73 -21.43 30.44
N VAL A 64 4.43 -21.52 30.74
CA VAL A 64 3.55 -22.54 30.16
C VAL A 64 2.69 -22.01 29.03
N ALA A 65 2.21 -22.91 28.16
CA ALA A 65 1.40 -22.53 27.01
C ALA A 65 -0.06 -22.26 27.37
N ALA A 66 -0.60 -21.14 26.94
CA ALA A 66 -1.99 -20.76 27.03
C ALA A 66 -2.64 -20.57 25.65
N TYR A 67 -3.90 -20.97 25.53
CA TYR A 67 -4.67 -20.87 24.29
C TYR A 67 -5.97 -20.11 24.55
N SER A 68 -6.29 -19.14 23.71
CA SER A 68 -7.55 -18.39 23.87
C SER A 68 -8.71 -18.91 23.01
N ASN A 69 -8.49 -19.99 22.27
CA ASN A 69 -9.50 -20.70 21.47
C ASN A 69 -9.90 -22.08 22.05
N LYS A 70 -9.34 -22.48 23.20
CA LYS A 70 -9.72 -23.70 23.89
C LYS A 70 -10.89 -23.46 24.86
N ASP A 71 -11.47 -24.54 25.36
CA ASP A 71 -12.61 -24.54 26.26
C ASP A 71 -12.27 -24.13 27.72
N GLN A 72 -13.31 -24.09 28.56
CA GLN A 72 -13.19 -23.71 29.98
C GLN A 72 -12.27 -24.66 30.77
N ARG A 73 -12.21 -25.94 30.42
CA ARG A 73 -11.33 -26.90 31.08
C ARG A 73 -9.87 -26.47 30.97
N HIS A 74 -9.42 -26.02 29.78
CA HIS A 74 -8.06 -25.49 29.62
C HIS A 74 -7.82 -24.23 30.48
N VAL A 75 -8.82 -23.34 30.55
CA VAL A 75 -8.74 -22.14 31.41
C VAL A 75 -8.56 -22.52 32.89
N ASP A 76 -9.31 -23.52 33.35
CA ASP A 76 -9.25 -24.01 34.75
C ASP A 76 -7.90 -24.70 35.05
N GLU A 77 -7.37 -25.47 34.11
CA GLU A 77 -6.05 -26.12 34.20
C GLU A 77 -4.92 -25.07 34.34
N ILE A 78 -4.91 -24.04 33.52
CA ILE A 78 -3.92 -22.94 33.59
C ILE A 78 -4.09 -22.15 34.90
N SER A 79 -5.34 -21.83 35.30
CA SER A 79 -5.63 -21.14 36.53
C SER A 79 -5.12 -21.92 37.78
N ALA A 80 -5.30 -23.25 37.77
CA ALA A 80 -4.81 -24.11 38.86
C ALA A 80 -3.27 -24.13 38.91
N LEU A 81 -2.58 -24.18 37.78
CA LEU A 81 -1.11 -24.11 37.72
C LEU A 81 -0.60 -22.74 38.23
N ILE A 82 -1.21 -21.63 37.82
CA ILE A 82 -0.83 -20.28 38.30
C ILE A 82 -0.93 -20.20 39.83
N GLN A 83 -2.04 -20.63 40.41
CA GLN A 83 -2.31 -20.54 41.83
C GLN A 83 -1.42 -21.46 42.69
N LYS A 84 -1.18 -22.69 42.19
CA LYS A 84 -0.44 -23.72 42.97
C LYS A 84 1.07 -23.58 42.80
N GLU A 85 1.52 -23.26 41.57
CA GLU A 85 2.94 -23.33 41.24
C GLU A 85 3.64 -21.97 41.23
N ASN A 86 2.90 -20.84 41.29
CA ASN A 86 3.40 -19.48 41.16
C ASN A 86 4.26 -19.30 39.90
N LEU A 87 3.67 -19.55 38.72
CA LEU A 87 4.36 -19.54 37.44
C LEU A 87 5.05 -18.21 37.13
N GLY A 88 6.19 -18.27 36.44
CA GLY A 88 6.90 -17.09 35.94
C GLY A 88 6.22 -16.37 34.80
N GLY A 89 5.57 -17.12 33.91
CA GLY A 89 4.93 -16.54 32.73
C GLY A 89 4.04 -17.49 31.96
N LEU A 90 3.44 -16.94 30.88
CA LEU A 90 2.62 -17.66 29.91
C LEU A 90 3.05 -17.29 28.49
N ILE A 91 3.05 -18.25 27.60
CA ILE A 91 3.12 -18.00 26.16
C ILE A 91 1.74 -18.25 25.55
N PHE A 92 1.17 -17.23 24.88
CA PHE A 92 -0.10 -17.38 24.17
C PHE A 92 0.11 -17.90 22.75
N PHE A 93 -0.69 -18.89 22.38
CA PHE A 93 -0.82 -19.41 21.01
C PHE A 93 -2.15 -18.95 20.39
N GLN A 94 -2.78 -19.82 19.56
CA GLN A 94 -3.94 -19.47 18.74
C GLN A 94 -5.15 -18.94 19.52
N GLY A 95 -5.88 -18.04 18.88
CA GLY A 95 -7.18 -17.54 19.32
C GLY A 95 -7.49 -16.15 18.85
N GLY A 96 -8.37 -15.44 19.57
CA GLY A 96 -8.76 -14.09 19.20
C GLY A 96 -8.28 -13.03 20.20
N PRO A 97 -8.07 -11.80 19.77
CA PRO A 97 -7.46 -10.75 20.61
C PRO A 97 -8.31 -10.41 21.84
N ASN A 98 -9.64 -10.34 21.72
CA ASN A 98 -10.54 -10.12 22.86
C ASN A 98 -10.48 -11.24 23.90
N ARG A 99 -10.44 -12.48 23.43
CA ARG A 99 -10.35 -13.64 24.33
C ARG A 99 -9.00 -13.68 25.03
N GLN A 100 -7.91 -13.46 24.30
CA GLN A 100 -6.56 -13.40 24.84
C GLN A 100 -6.44 -12.33 25.94
N ALA A 101 -6.91 -11.10 25.67
CA ALA A 101 -6.83 -10.01 26.64
C ALA A 101 -7.65 -10.27 27.92
N ARG A 102 -8.85 -10.85 27.79
CA ARG A 102 -9.66 -11.27 28.95
C ARG A 102 -8.96 -12.34 29.79
N LEU A 103 -8.38 -13.34 29.13
CA LEU A 103 -7.64 -14.40 29.82
C LEU A 103 -6.38 -13.86 30.48
N THR A 104 -5.67 -12.92 29.84
CA THR A 104 -4.52 -12.24 30.48
C THR A 104 -4.95 -11.55 31.77
N ASN A 105 -6.05 -10.78 31.76
CA ASN A 105 -6.58 -10.14 32.96
C ASN A 105 -6.97 -11.15 34.03
N LEU A 106 -7.63 -12.24 33.66
CA LEU A 106 -8.02 -13.32 34.60
C LEU A 106 -6.78 -13.95 35.26
N TYR A 107 -5.80 -14.35 34.47
CA TYR A 107 -4.59 -15.02 34.94
C TYR A 107 -3.69 -14.11 35.77
N GLN A 108 -3.57 -12.85 35.39
CA GLN A 108 -2.84 -11.86 36.19
C GLN A 108 -3.50 -11.62 37.57
N ALA A 109 -4.84 -11.55 37.60
CA ALA A 109 -5.57 -11.37 38.87
C ALA A 109 -5.46 -12.59 39.82
N GLN A 110 -5.17 -13.78 39.32
CA GLN A 110 -4.97 -15.00 40.11
C GLN A 110 -3.51 -15.23 40.50
N SER A 111 -2.59 -14.50 39.91
CA SER A 111 -1.15 -14.69 40.12
C SER A 111 -0.64 -13.92 41.32
N LYS A 112 0.16 -14.57 42.18
CA LYS A 112 0.85 -13.94 43.31
C LYS A 112 1.99 -13.02 42.86
N THR A 113 2.71 -13.45 41.82
CA THR A 113 3.79 -12.69 41.19
C THR A 113 3.35 -12.36 39.75
N PRO A 114 3.40 -11.09 39.31
CA PRO A 114 2.92 -10.74 37.96
C PRO A 114 3.52 -11.63 36.87
N LEU A 115 2.66 -12.18 36.00
CA LEU A 115 3.05 -13.09 34.93
C LEU A 115 3.71 -12.35 33.76
N MET A 116 4.83 -12.86 33.29
CA MET A 116 5.42 -12.43 32.03
C MET A 116 4.64 -13.08 30.87
N ILE A 117 3.99 -12.28 30.05
CA ILE A 117 3.19 -12.77 28.91
C ILE A 117 4.00 -12.65 27.63
N ALA A 118 4.13 -13.76 26.91
CA ALA A 118 4.90 -13.86 25.68
C ALA A 118 4.05 -14.35 24.49
N MET A 119 4.53 -14.11 23.28
CA MET A 119 3.96 -14.65 22.05
C MET A 119 5.05 -14.76 20.97
N ASP A 120 4.93 -15.77 20.07
CA ASP A 120 5.60 -15.74 18.78
C ASP A 120 4.81 -14.81 17.84
N ALA A 121 5.36 -13.66 17.54
CA ALA A 121 4.76 -12.69 16.65
C ALA A 121 5.81 -12.12 15.69
N GLU A 122 6.46 -13.01 14.93
CA GLU A 122 7.54 -12.68 13.99
C GLU A 122 7.07 -11.67 12.92
N TRP A 123 5.82 -11.79 12.48
CA TRP A 123 5.13 -10.83 11.59
C TRP A 123 3.89 -10.21 12.23
N GLY A 124 4.03 -9.89 13.54
CA GLY A 124 2.97 -9.27 14.34
C GLY A 124 1.99 -10.27 14.95
N VAL A 125 1.04 -9.74 15.71
CA VAL A 125 0.09 -10.56 16.48
C VAL A 125 -0.82 -11.43 15.61
N GLY A 126 -0.99 -11.09 14.32
CA GLY A 126 -1.72 -11.88 13.35
C GLY A 126 -1.11 -13.26 13.06
N MET A 127 0.16 -13.48 13.45
CA MET A 127 0.75 -14.82 13.42
C MET A 127 -0.01 -15.83 14.28
N ARG A 128 -0.65 -15.36 15.35
CA ARG A 128 -1.31 -16.20 16.37
C ARG A 128 -2.78 -15.87 16.58
N LEU A 129 -3.16 -14.62 16.38
CA LEU A 129 -4.51 -14.13 16.69
C LEU A 129 -5.32 -13.89 15.42
N ASP A 130 -6.50 -14.48 15.36
CA ASP A 130 -7.45 -14.25 14.26
C ASP A 130 -7.90 -12.77 14.23
N SER A 131 -8.46 -12.34 13.10
CA SER A 131 -9.04 -11.01 12.91
C SER A 131 -8.06 -9.85 13.15
N THR A 132 -6.76 -10.07 12.92
CA THR A 132 -5.72 -9.04 12.96
C THR A 132 -4.88 -9.05 11.69
N LEU A 133 -4.30 -7.91 11.32
CA LEU A 133 -3.43 -7.81 10.15
C LEU A 133 -2.06 -8.44 10.41
N ASN A 134 -1.51 -9.05 9.37
CA ASN A 134 -0.12 -9.52 9.34
C ASN A 134 0.79 -8.43 8.76
N PHE A 135 1.95 -8.24 9.37
CA PHE A 135 3.07 -7.56 8.72
C PHE A 135 3.78 -8.49 7.74
N PRO A 136 4.63 -7.95 6.84
CA PRO A 136 5.46 -8.79 5.98
C PRO A 136 6.37 -9.74 6.75
N LYS A 137 6.60 -10.92 6.18
CA LYS A 137 7.51 -11.91 6.75
C LYS A 137 8.97 -11.49 6.58
N ALA A 138 9.86 -12.11 7.34
CA ALA A 138 11.26 -11.71 7.40
C ALA A 138 11.96 -11.72 6.03
N MET A 139 11.67 -12.68 5.14
CA MET A 139 12.23 -12.72 3.78
C MET A 139 11.84 -11.48 2.96
N THR A 140 10.58 -11.04 3.07
CA THR A 140 10.08 -9.79 2.46
C THR A 140 10.81 -8.57 3.03
N LEU A 141 10.98 -8.52 4.37
CA LEU A 141 11.71 -7.46 5.05
C LEU A 141 13.20 -7.44 4.67
N GLY A 142 13.76 -8.61 4.37
CA GLY A 142 15.13 -8.75 3.87
C GLY A 142 15.37 -8.05 2.54
N ALA A 143 14.34 -7.88 1.71
CA ALA A 143 14.45 -7.16 0.44
C ALA A 143 14.52 -5.63 0.63
N ILE A 144 14.11 -5.10 1.77
CA ILE A 144 14.10 -3.67 2.08
C ILE A 144 15.52 -3.15 2.34
N GLN A 145 15.88 -2.05 1.72
CA GLN A 145 17.21 -1.46 1.88
C GLN A 145 17.32 -0.53 3.10
N ASP A 146 16.26 0.20 3.44
CA ASP A 146 16.22 1.09 4.60
C ASP A 146 15.73 0.36 5.86
N PRO A 147 16.58 0.04 6.84
CA PRO A 147 16.21 -0.66 8.05
C PRO A 147 15.29 0.16 8.98
N LYS A 148 15.14 1.47 8.75
CA LYS A 148 14.24 2.30 9.55
C LYS A 148 12.79 1.83 9.44
N LEU A 149 12.36 1.36 8.27
CA LEU A 149 11.02 0.82 8.08
C LEU A 149 10.79 -0.45 8.92
N VAL A 150 11.81 -1.31 9.05
CA VAL A 150 11.72 -2.51 9.91
C VAL A 150 11.68 -2.11 11.40
N LYS A 151 12.37 -1.02 11.78
CA LYS A 151 12.26 -0.46 13.14
C LYS A 151 10.85 0.09 13.41
N GLU A 152 10.24 0.79 12.45
CA GLU A 152 8.85 1.27 12.54
C GLU A 152 7.87 0.10 12.71
N MET A 153 8.06 -0.99 11.97
CA MET A 153 7.29 -2.23 12.16
C MET A 153 7.43 -2.78 13.58
N GLY A 154 8.66 -2.88 14.08
CA GLY A 154 8.92 -3.34 15.45
C GLY A 154 8.23 -2.46 16.51
N ALA A 155 8.22 -1.14 16.32
CA ALA A 155 7.53 -0.20 17.20
C ALA A 155 6.00 -0.38 17.16
N GLU A 156 5.44 -0.62 15.98
CA GLU A 156 4.00 -0.86 15.81
C GLU A 156 3.57 -2.21 16.43
N ILE A 157 4.38 -3.26 16.25
CA ILE A 157 4.17 -4.54 16.93
C ILE A 157 4.25 -4.35 18.46
N ALA A 158 5.19 -3.56 18.96
CA ALA A 158 5.29 -3.25 20.39
C ALA A 158 4.03 -2.52 20.89
N ARG A 159 3.47 -1.62 20.12
CA ARG A 159 2.20 -0.97 20.43
C ARG A 159 1.06 -1.99 20.56
N GLN A 160 0.96 -2.94 19.60
CA GLN A 160 -0.03 -4.02 19.65
C GLN A 160 0.15 -4.90 20.88
N PHE A 161 1.39 -5.23 21.24
CA PHE A 161 1.73 -6.00 22.45
C PHE A 161 1.25 -5.31 23.72
N ARG A 162 1.47 -3.99 23.85
CA ARG A 162 0.98 -3.23 25.01
C ARG A 162 -0.54 -3.23 25.12
N VAL A 163 -1.25 -3.10 23.96
CA VAL A 163 -2.72 -3.19 23.93
C VAL A 163 -3.23 -4.54 24.45
N LEU A 164 -2.46 -5.60 24.23
CA LEU A 164 -2.80 -6.97 24.63
C LEU A 164 -2.17 -7.39 25.99
N GLY A 165 -1.45 -6.48 26.66
CA GLY A 165 -0.77 -6.77 27.94
C GLY A 165 0.34 -7.81 27.83
N MET A 166 1.06 -7.82 26.71
CA MET A 166 2.17 -8.72 26.44
C MET A 166 3.51 -8.02 26.65
N HIS A 167 4.57 -8.80 27.00
CA HIS A 167 5.83 -8.28 27.49
C HIS A 167 7.04 -8.77 26.68
N VAL A 168 6.96 -9.97 26.09
CA VAL A 168 8.04 -10.62 25.33
C VAL A 168 7.52 -11.04 23.96
N ASN A 169 8.19 -10.58 22.91
CA ASN A 169 8.02 -11.12 21.56
C ASN A 169 9.16 -12.08 21.26
N PHE A 170 8.87 -13.35 20.97
CA PHE A 170 9.86 -14.32 20.49
C PHE A 170 10.20 -14.02 19.02
N ALA A 171 10.81 -12.87 18.81
CA ALA A 171 11.34 -12.30 17.57
C ALA A 171 12.42 -11.25 17.91
N PRO A 172 13.36 -10.97 16.98
CA PRO A 172 13.47 -11.43 15.62
C PRO A 172 14.09 -12.81 15.45
N VAL A 173 13.81 -13.45 14.29
CA VAL A 173 14.60 -14.57 13.80
C VAL A 173 15.90 -14.02 13.24
N VAL A 174 17.04 -14.51 13.73
CA VAL A 174 18.38 -14.04 13.35
C VAL A 174 19.22 -15.13 12.65
N ASP A 175 18.54 -16.24 12.32
CA ASP A 175 19.14 -17.32 11.55
C ASP A 175 19.54 -16.84 10.16
N VAL A 176 20.77 -17.10 9.75
CA VAL A 176 21.29 -16.81 8.41
C VAL A 176 20.94 -17.98 7.50
N ASN A 177 19.97 -17.83 6.60
CA ASN A 177 19.42 -18.93 5.80
C ASN A 177 20.35 -19.30 4.64
N SER A 178 21.41 -20.03 4.92
CA SER A 178 22.39 -20.47 3.92
C SER A 178 21.95 -21.72 3.13
N ASN A 179 20.84 -22.36 3.52
CA ASN A 179 20.25 -23.49 2.82
C ASN A 179 18.89 -23.12 2.22
N PRO A 180 18.76 -23.05 0.87
CA PRO A 180 17.50 -22.74 0.20
C PRO A 180 16.36 -23.73 0.48
N ASP A 181 16.70 -24.98 0.76
CA ASP A 181 15.76 -26.07 1.01
C ASP A 181 15.41 -26.23 2.51
N ASN A 182 15.86 -25.30 3.37
CA ASN A 182 15.52 -25.31 4.80
C ASN A 182 14.00 -25.25 5.01
N PRO A 183 13.39 -26.30 5.60
CA PRO A 183 11.93 -26.39 5.72
C PRO A 183 11.36 -25.54 6.86
N VAL A 184 12.20 -25.08 7.81
CA VAL A 184 11.76 -24.38 9.03
C VAL A 184 12.01 -22.88 8.96
N ILE A 185 13.22 -22.49 8.59
CA ILE A 185 13.64 -21.09 8.57
C ILE A 185 13.22 -20.44 7.26
N GLY A 186 13.82 -20.79 6.13
CA GLY A 186 13.40 -20.35 4.81
C GLY A 186 12.89 -18.90 4.77
N TYR A 187 11.57 -18.72 4.55
CA TYR A 187 10.92 -17.42 4.48
C TYR A 187 10.88 -16.65 5.81
N ARG A 188 11.25 -17.27 6.94
CA ARG A 188 11.33 -16.65 8.26
C ARG A 188 12.66 -15.90 8.50
N ALA A 189 13.68 -16.10 7.65
CA ALA A 189 14.95 -15.39 7.71
C ALA A 189 14.92 -14.09 6.89
N PHE A 190 15.71 -13.11 7.30
CA PHE A 190 15.93 -11.87 6.53
C PHE A 190 16.81 -12.07 5.28
N GLY A 191 17.33 -13.28 5.05
CA GLY A 191 18.14 -13.62 3.92
C GLY A 191 19.31 -14.55 4.26
N GLU A 192 20.28 -14.67 3.32
CA GLU A 192 21.46 -15.50 3.44
C GLU A 192 22.73 -14.73 3.82
N ASP A 193 22.69 -13.40 3.76
CA ASP A 193 23.81 -12.54 4.13
C ASP A 193 23.75 -12.14 5.60
N LYS A 194 24.78 -12.52 6.36
CA LYS A 194 24.86 -12.25 7.80
C LYS A 194 24.76 -10.76 8.15
N MET A 195 25.30 -9.86 7.31
CA MET A 195 25.29 -8.42 7.56
C MET A 195 23.87 -7.86 7.38
N ARG A 196 23.15 -8.34 6.36
CA ARG A 196 21.75 -7.99 6.13
C ARG A 196 20.85 -8.50 7.27
N VAL A 197 20.98 -9.78 7.60
CA VAL A 197 20.24 -10.39 8.74
C VAL A 197 20.47 -9.58 10.01
N THR A 198 21.72 -9.28 10.33
CA THR A 198 22.09 -8.50 11.52
C THR A 198 21.46 -7.11 11.51
N ARG A 199 21.57 -6.38 10.41
CA ARG A 199 21.05 -5.02 10.29
C ARG A 199 19.54 -4.97 10.48
N GLN A 200 18.80 -5.87 9.82
CA GLN A 200 17.33 -5.94 9.93
C GLN A 200 16.90 -6.40 11.33
N ALA A 201 17.59 -7.39 11.89
CA ALA A 201 17.32 -7.88 13.24
C ALA A 201 17.54 -6.80 14.31
N ILE A 202 18.62 -6.02 14.23
CA ILE A 202 18.87 -4.89 15.14
C ILE A 202 17.75 -3.85 15.02
N ALA A 203 17.31 -3.53 13.80
CA ALA A 203 16.23 -2.57 13.59
C ALA A 203 14.92 -3.06 14.21
N TYR A 204 14.54 -4.31 13.96
CA TYR A 204 13.37 -4.94 14.54
C TYR A 204 13.43 -4.96 16.07
N MET A 205 14.55 -5.41 16.65
CA MET A 205 14.82 -5.44 18.09
C MET A 205 14.66 -4.05 18.70
N LYS A 206 15.29 -3.02 18.11
CA LYS A 206 15.20 -1.64 18.61
C LYS A 206 13.75 -1.13 18.57
N GLY A 207 12.99 -1.42 17.51
CA GLY A 207 11.58 -1.09 17.45
C GLY A 207 10.79 -1.65 18.63
N LEU A 208 11.03 -2.90 18.99
CA LEU A 208 10.40 -3.53 20.16
C LEU A 208 10.90 -2.92 21.49
N GLN A 209 12.22 -2.93 21.72
CA GLN A 209 12.80 -2.65 23.05
C GLN A 209 12.72 -1.18 23.44
N GLU A 210 12.87 -0.24 22.53
CA GLU A 210 12.67 1.18 22.77
C GLU A 210 11.21 1.50 23.17
N ASN A 211 10.28 0.59 22.87
CA ASN A 211 8.87 0.67 23.20
C ASN A 211 8.45 -0.28 24.35
N GLY A 212 9.41 -0.80 25.14
CA GLY A 212 9.17 -1.54 26.35
C GLY A 212 8.75 -3.00 26.17
N ILE A 213 8.93 -3.58 24.98
CA ILE A 213 8.70 -5.00 24.70
C ILE A 213 10.05 -5.70 24.53
N MET A 214 10.24 -6.78 25.27
CA MET A 214 11.47 -7.57 25.22
C MET A 214 11.54 -8.32 23.88
N ALA A 215 12.59 -8.05 23.12
CA ALA A 215 12.94 -8.82 21.94
C ALA A 215 13.70 -10.09 22.33
N ASN A 216 13.51 -11.14 21.56
CA ASN A 216 14.17 -12.42 21.75
C ASN A 216 14.79 -12.90 20.45
N ALA A 217 16.12 -12.89 20.36
CA ALA A 217 16.83 -13.40 19.19
C ALA A 217 16.80 -14.94 19.18
N LYS A 218 16.44 -15.52 18.02
CA LYS A 218 16.29 -16.96 17.87
C LYS A 218 16.73 -17.44 16.49
N HIS A 219 17.21 -18.66 16.36
CA HIS A 219 17.29 -19.76 17.32
C HIS A 219 18.76 -20.09 17.60
N PHE A 220 19.27 -19.71 18.76
CA PHE A 220 20.69 -19.88 19.09
C PHE A 220 21.11 -21.36 19.10
N PRO A 221 22.27 -21.77 18.52
CA PRO A 221 23.34 -20.94 17.95
C PRO A 221 23.18 -20.63 16.46
N GLY A 222 22.07 -20.96 15.82
CA GLY A 222 21.73 -20.73 14.41
C GLY A 222 21.08 -21.97 13.79
N HIS A 223 19.93 -21.80 13.17
CA HIS A 223 19.09 -22.84 12.56
C HIS A 223 19.01 -22.70 11.03
N GLY A 224 19.80 -21.78 10.43
CA GLY A 224 19.65 -21.39 9.03
C GLY A 224 20.14 -22.39 7.99
N ASP A 225 20.88 -23.43 8.41
CA ASP A 225 21.46 -24.44 7.52
C ASP A 225 21.03 -25.87 7.88
N THR A 226 19.77 -26.06 8.21
CA THR A 226 19.23 -27.39 8.54
C THR A 226 18.38 -27.94 7.41
N GLU A 227 18.47 -29.27 7.19
CA GLU A 227 17.70 -30.01 6.19
C GLU A 227 16.42 -30.62 6.74
N ASN A 228 16.31 -30.73 8.08
CA ASN A 228 15.20 -31.41 8.76
C ASN A 228 14.46 -30.46 9.68
N ASP A 229 13.17 -30.72 9.86
CA ASP A 229 12.30 -29.95 10.74
C ASP A 229 12.51 -30.35 12.22
N SER A 230 12.88 -29.40 13.06
CA SER A 230 13.08 -29.54 14.50
C SER A 230 11.82 -29.93 15.27
N HIS A 231 10.63 -29.74 14.71
CA HIS A 231 9.39 -30.22 15.30
C HIS A 231 9.23 -31.74 15.26
N TYR A 232 9.93 -32.43 14.33
CA TYR A 232 9.80 -33.87 14.12
C TYR A 232 11.08 -34.63 14.42
N THR A 233 12.25 -34.01 14.30
CA THR A 233 13.56 -34.63 14.46
C THR A 233 14.51 -33.69 15.23
N LEU A 234 15.70 -34.17 15.56
CA LEU A 234 16.81 -33.33 16.07
C LEU A 234 17.71 -32.94 14.88
N PRO A 235 17.60 -31.72 14.32
CA PRO A 235 18.35 -31.30 13.15
C PRO A 235 19.86 -31.27 13.46
N LEU A 236 20.66 -31.70 12.51
CA LEU A 236 22.11 -31.80 12.60
C LEU A 236 22.78 -30.64 11.83
N ILE A 237 23.73 -29.96 12.46
CA ILE A 237 24.61 -28.95 11.83
C ILE A 237 26.04 -29.48 11.85
N GLN A 238 26.58 -29.84 10.69
CA GLN A 238 27.93 -30.45 10.53
C GLN A 238 29.01 -29.41 10.19
N HIS A 239 28.86 -28.17 10.54
CA HIS A 239 29.84 -27.14 10.27
C HIS A 239 30.98 -27.11 11.30
N THR A 240 32.13 -26.58 10.87
CA THR A 240 33.24 -26.30 11.77
C THR A 240 32.88 -25.18 12.75
N GLU A 241 33.47 -25.20 13.93
CA GLU A 241 33.27 -24.11 14.92
C GLU A 241 33.57 -22.75 14.29
N LYS A 242 34.65 -22.64 13.49
CA LYS A 242 35.01 -21.38 12.80
C LYS A 242 33.87 -20.88 11.91
N ARG A 243 33.25 -21.75 11.07
CA ARG A 243 32.13 -21.37 10.19
C ARG A 243 30.94 -20.86 11.01
N ILE A 244 30.63 -21.56 12.10
CA ILE A 244 29.50 -21.16 12.99
C ILE A 244 29.77 -19.79 13.63
N TRP A 245 31.00 -19.51 14.09
CA TRP A 245 31.38 -18.21 14.60
C TRP A 245 31.32 -17.11 13.54
N ASP A 246 31.78 -17.41 12.34
CA ASP A 246 31.88 -16.40 11.27
C ASP A 246 30.50 -16.06 10.65
N ILE A 247 29.52 -16.94 10.69
CA ILE A 247 28.22 -16.78 10.04
C ILE A 247 27.07 -16.78 11.05
N ASP A 248 26.85 -17.90 11.74
CA ASP A 248 25.62 -18.11 12.52
C ASP A 248 25.61 -17.32 13.84
N LEU A 249 26.75 -17.23 14.49
CA LEU A 249 26.92 -16.48 15.74
C LEU A 249 27.19 -14.98 15.51
N TYR A 250 27.49 -14.57 14.27
CA TYR A 250 27.78 -13.16 13.95
C TYR A 250 26.60 -12.22 14.30
N PRO A 251 25.34 -12.52 13.93
CA PRO A 251 24.22 -11.67 14.31
C PRO A 251 24.08 -11.52 15.82
N TYR A 252 24.28 -12.59 16.60
CA TYR A 252 24.20 -12.54 18.06
C TYR A 252 25.28 -11.65 18.67
N GLN A 253 26.52 -11.71 18.17
CA GLN A 253 27.61 -10.86 18.65
C GLN A 253 27.28 -9.37 18.47
N GLU A 254 26.67 -9.01 17.36
CA GLU A 254 26.31 -7.62 17.08
C GLU A 254 25.07 -7.18 17.89
N LEU A 255 24.04 -8.03 18.01
CA LEU A 255 22.87 -7.74 18.83
C LEU A 255 23.20 -7.58 20.32
N PHE A 256 24.18 -8.32 20.85
CA PHE A 256 24.61 -8.18 22.25
C PHE A 256 25.23 -6.80 22.53
N LYS A 257 25.95 -6.24 21.55
CA LYS A 257 26.48 -4.87 21.64
C LYS A 257 25.38 -3.80 21.66
N GLU A 258 24.19 -4.16 21.13
CA GLU A 258 23.02 -3.29 21.02
C GLU A 258 21.95 -3.56 22.12
N ASP A 259 22.38 -4.08 23.28
CA ASP A 259 21.53 -4.32 24.46
C ASP A 259 20.36 -5.31 24.27
N LEU A 260 20.54 -6.39 23.49
CA LEU A 260 19.52 -7.44 23.34
C LEU A 260 19.12 -8.01 24.71
N LYS A 261 17.81 -8.09 24.97
CA LYS A 261 17.28 -8.47 26.28
C LYS A 261 17.15 -9.98 26.48
N SER A 262 16.89 -10.75 25.43
CA SER A 262 16.74 -12.19 25.55
C SER A 262 17.15 -12.98 24.32
N VAL A 263 17.48 -14.26 24.54
CA VAL A 263 17.84 -15.23 23.51
C VAL A 263 17.02 -16.51 23.73
N MET A 264 16.61 -17.17 22.63
CA MET A 264 16.03 -18.50 22.64
C MET A 264 17.03 -19.52 22.12
N VAL A 265 17.31 -20.54 22.92
CA VAL A 265 18.23 -21.63 22.55
C VAL A 265 17.45 -22.75 21.88
N ALA A 266 17.81 -23.06 20.65
CA ALA A 266 17.17 -24.07 19.82
C ALA A 266 17.39 -25.52 20.29
N HIS A 267 16.64 -26.44 19.70
CA HIS A 267 16.88 -27.88 19.82
C HIS A 267 17.62 -28.39 18.58
N LEU A 268 18.94 -28.23 18.58
CA LEU A 268 19.82 -28.63 17.46
C LEU A 268 20.90 -29.58 17.94
N ASN A 269 21.41 -30.40 17.05
CA ASN A 269 22.64 -31.16 17.25
C ASN A 269 23.80 -30.44 16.53
N VAL A 270 24.76 -29.93 17.29
CA VAL A 270 25.93 -29.19 16.76
C VAL A 270 27.20 -29.78 17.36
N PRO A 271 27.72 -30.91 16.82
CA PRO A 271 28.83 -31.64 17.42
C PRO A 271 30.11 -30.82 17.62
N SER A 272 30.40 -29.89 16.71
CA SER A 272 31.59 -29.02 16.78
C SER A 272 31.57 -28.05 17.97
N LEU A 273 30.41 -27.68 18.48
CA LEU A 273 30.25 -26.86 19.69
C LEU A 273 29.96 -27.69 20.94
N ASN A 274 29.56 -28.93 20.79
CA ASN A 274 29.04 -29.78 21.87
C ASN A 274 30.00 -30.95 22.22
N GLN A 275 31.30 -30.74 22.00
CA GLN A 275 32.35 -31.71 22.31
C GLN A 275 32.07 -33.13 21.77
N GLY A 276 31.43 -33.21 20.60
CA GLY A 276 31.10 -34.47 19.92
C GLY A 276 29.91 -35.23 20.51
N THR A 277 29.17 -34.67 21.44
CA THR A 277 27.95 -35.29 21.97
C THR A 277 26.76 -35.02 21.05
N ASN A 278 25.77 -35.94 21.02
CA ASN A 278 24.49 -35.75 20.31
C ASN A 278 23.40 -35.17 21.22
N LEU A 279 23.79 -34.30 22.15
CA LEU A 279 22.85 -33.65 23.04
C LEU A 279 22.24 -32.42 22.36
N PRO A 280 20.91 -32.15 22.47
CA PRO A 280 20.31 -30.94 22.00
C PRO A 280 20.98 -29.71 22.59
N THR A 281 21.18 -28.66 21.81
CA THR A 281 21.86 -27.42 22.21
C THR A 281 21.24 -26.80 23.46
N SER A 282 19.92 -26.82 23.60
CA SER A 282 19.18 -26.33 24.78
C SER A 282 19.42 -27.14 26.06
N LEU A 283 19.89 -28.38 25.95
CA LEU A 283 20.20 -29.26 27.06
C LEU A 283 21.74 -29.37 27.32
N SER A 284 22.52 -28.58 26.57
CA SER A 284 23.99 -28.65 26.57
C SER A 284 24.63 -27.54 27.40
N LYS A 285 25.28 -27.88 28.50
CA LYS A 285 26.05 -26.92 29.30
C LYS A 285 27.18 -26.27 28.48
N PRO A 286 27.99 -26.98 27.67
CA PRO A 286 28.99 -26.37 26.80
C PRO A 286 28.41 -25.26 25.90
N ILE A 287 27.14 -25.38 25.48
CA ILE A 287 26.52 -24.37 24.60
C ILE A 287 25.85 -23.24 25.39
N VAL A 288 25.03 -23.57 26.38
CA VAL A 288 24.27 -22.52 27.09
C VAL A 288 25.18 -21.81 28.11
N THR A 289 25.91 -22.51 28.92
CA THR A 289 26.78 -21.91 29.94
C THR A 289 28.11 -21.47 29.37
N ASP A 290 28.87 -22.39 28.77
CA ASP A 290 30.28 -22.10 28.44
C ASP A 290 30.39 -21.19 27.20
N LEU A 291 29.59 -21.43 26.13
CA LEU A 291 29.60 -20.59 24.94
C LEU A 291 28.77 -19.30 25.14
N LEU A 292 27.45 -19.40 25.36
CA LEU A 292 26.55 -18.24 25.36
C LEU A 292 26.81 -17.31 26.55
N GLN A 293 26.81 -17.85 27.79
CA GLN A 293 26.97 -17.01 28.98
C GLN A 293 28.43 -16.57 29.20
N ASN A 294 29.40 -17.50 29.10
CA ASN A 294 30.77 -17.20 29.46
C ASN A 294 31.60 -16.64 28.31
N LYS A 295 31.69 -17.37 27.15
CA LYS A 295 32.55 -16.96 26.02
C LYS A 295 31.97 -15.77 25.24
N MET A 296 30.66 -15.74 25.01
CA MET A 296 29.99 -14.61 24.36
C MET A 296 29.51 -13.53 25.35
N ASN A 297 29.60 -13.83 26.65
CA ASN A 297 29.26 -12.93 27.75
C ASN A 297 27.84 -12.34 27.70
N PHE A 298 26.87 -13.16 27.31
CA PHE A 298 25.46 -12.72 27.27
C PHE A 298 24.86 -12.66 28.69
N GLN A 299 24.32 -11.51 29.07
CA GLN A 299 23.76 -11.25 30.40
C GLN A 299 22.24 -11.16 30.43
N GLY A 300 21.56 -11.13 29.28
CA GLY A 300 20.09 -11.10 29.15
C GLY A 300 19.44 -12.44 29.50
N LEU A 301 18.09 -12.53 29.44
CA LEU A 301 17.36 -13.77 29.72
C LEU A 301 17.61 -14.84 28.64
N ILE A 302 17.77 -16.07 29.10
CA ILE A 302 17.94 -17.24 28.23
C ILE A 302 16.72 -18.13 28.36
N PHE A 303 15.97 -18.24 27.26
CA PHE A 303 14.81 -19.12 27.12
C PHE A 303 15.22 -20.40 26.40
N THR A 304 14.64 -21.52 26.77
CA THR A 304 14.64 -22.70 25.87
C THR A 304 13.70 -22.46 24.70
N ASP A 305 13.89 -23.14 23.61
CA ASP A 305 12.79 -23.41 22.67
C ASP A 305 11.76 -24.33 23.35
N ALA A 306 10.60 -24.55 22.74
CA ALA A 306 9.49 -25.27 23.36
C ALA A 306 9.85 -26.71 23.77
N LEU A 307 9.86 -27.01 25.06
CA LEU A 307 10.34 -28.30 25.60
C LEU A 307 9.43 -29.51 25.27
N ASN A 308 8.25 -29.28 24.70
CA ASN A 308 7.36 -30.30 24.18
C ASN A 308 7.68 -30.75 22.75
N MET A 309 8.68 -30.09 22.07
CA MET A 309 9.06 -30.46 20.71
C MET A 309 9.68 -31.85 20.66
N THR A 310 9.34 -32.61 19.62
CA THR A 310 9.78 -34.01 19.43
C THR A 310 11.30 -34.18 19.47
N GLY A 311 12.05 -33.18 18.97
CA GLY A 311 13.52 -33.20 18.96
C GLY A 311 14.18 -33.37 20.34
N VAL A 312 13.49 -33.00 21.43
CA VAL A 312 13.95 -33.18 22.82
C VAL A 312 13.08 -34.14 23.64
N ALA A 313 11.77 -34.23 23.32
CA ALA A 313 10.82 -35.03 24.10
C ALA A 313 10.92 -36.55 23.88
N ILE A 314 11.45 -37.01 22.72
CA ILE A 314 11.56 -38.45 22.41
C ILE A 314 12.39 -39.22 23.44
N LYS A 315 13.46 -38.62 23.96
CA LYS A 315 14.40 -39.28 24.87
C LYS A 315 14.19 -38.92 26.35
N ASN A 316 13.38 -37.91 26.64
CA ASN A 316 13.20 -37.41 27.99
C ASN A 316 11.71 -37.32 28.33
N LYS A 317 11.35 -37.71 29.55
CA LYS A 317 9.97 -37.59 30.01
C LYS A 317 9.69 -36.14 30.46
N PRO A 318 8.38 -35.70 30.42
CA PRO A 318 7.99 -34.41 30.98
C PRO A 318 8.53 -34.24 32.43
N GLY A 319 9.17 -33.10 32.69
CA GLY A 319 9.87 -32.79 33.93
C GLY A 319 11.36 -33.17 33.93
N GLU A 320 11.77 -34.26 33.29
CA GLU A 320 13.20 -34.62 33.14
C GLU A 320 13.91 -33.68 32.16
N VAL A 321 13.25 -33.34 31.04
CA VAL A 321 13.77 -32.38 30.07
C VAL A 321 13.93 -31.00 30.66
N ASP A 322 13.00 -30.59 31.49
CA ASP A 322 13.03 -29.31 32.25
C ASP A 322 14.28 -29.23 33.14
N LEU A 323 14.54 -30.26 33.93
CA LEU A 323 15.74 -30.34 34.77
C LEU A 323 17.03 -30.28 33.95
N GLN A 324 17.12 -31.05 32.82
CA GLN A 324 18.31 -31.01 31.99
C GLN A 324 18.55 -29.63 31.38
N ALA A 325 17.49 -28.96 30.87
CA ALA A 325 17.58 -27.61 30.36
C ALA A 325 18.02 -26.59 31.43
N LEU A 326 17.54 -26.76 32.67
CA LEU A 326 17.96 -25.93 33.81
C LEU A 326 19.45 -26.14 34.12
N LEU A 327 19.90 -27.40 34.18
CA LEU A 327 21.31 -27.74 34.42
C LEU A 327 22.24 -27.28 33.31
N ALA A 328 21.74 -27.16 32.08
CA ALA A 328 22.49 -26.61 30.95
C ALA A 328 22.77 -25.09 31.10
N GLY A 329 21.93 -24.37 31.86
CA GLY A 329 22.12 -22.95 32.09
C GLY A 329 20.97 -22.02 31.65
N ASN A 330 19.85 -22.54 31.09
CA ASN A 330 18.71 -21.72 30.71
C ASN A 330 18.04 -21.07 31.94
N ASP A 331 17.55 -19.84 31.79
CA ASP A 331 16.86 -19.11 32.86
C ASP A 331 15.36 -19.44 32.89
N VAL A 332 14.72 -19.56 31.73
CA VAL A 332 13.27 -19.79 31.58
C VAL A 332 13.01 -21.06 30.76
N LEU A 333 12.23 -21.96 31.34
CA LEU A 333 11.82 -23.26 30.78
C LEU A 333 10.49 -23.05 30.04
N LEU A 334 10.55 -22.97 28.71
CA LEU A 334 9.41 -22.66 27.86
C LEU A 334 8.64 -23.92 27.50
N TYR A 335 7.31 -23.85 27.67
CA TYR A 335 6.39 -24.94 27.32
C TYR A 335 6.63 -26.21 28.14
N SER A 336 6.85 -26.07 29.47
CA SER A 336 6.91 -27.21 30.37
C SER A 336 5.57 -27.92 30.40
N GLU A 337 5.56 -29.26 30.17
CA GLU A 337 4.34 -30.07 30.18
C GLU A 337 3.95 -30.60 31.56
N ASN A 338 4.90 -30.61 32.52
CA ASN A 338 4.64 -31.10 33.86
C ASN A 338 5.48 -30.35 34.93
N VAL A 339 5.02 -29.13 35.21
CA VAL A 339 5.70 -28.22 36.20
C VAL A 339 5.83 -28.85 37.56
N PRO A 340 4.82 -29.52 38.18
CA PRO A 340 4.96 -30.17 39.45
C PRO A 340 6.09 -31.22 39.49
N LYS A 341 6.17 -32.08 38.42
CA LYS A 341 7.23 -33.09 38.35
C LYS A 341 8.61 -32.45 38.13
N ALA A 342 8.70 -31.42 37.29
CA ALA A 342 9.95 -30.69 37.10
C ALA A 342 10.47 -30.10 38.43
N LYS A 343 9.61 -29.47 39.23
CA LYS A 343 9.98 -28.93 40.57
C LYS A 343 10.45 -30.00 41.49
N GLU A 344 9.77 -31.17 41.56
CA GLU A 344 10.20 -32.32 42.35
C GLU A 344 11.61 -32.76 41.97
N LEU A 345 11.91 -32.91 40.68
CA LEU A 345 13.21 -33.32 40.16
C LEU A 345 14.30 -32.25 40.41
N ILE A 346 13.97 -30.97 40.32
CA ILE A 346 14.90 -29.87 40.66
C ILE A 346 15.25 -29.89 42.15
N LEU A 347 14.29 -30.11 43.05
CA LEU A 347 14.54 -30.22 44.50
C LEU A 347 15.42 -31.44 44.81
N GLU A 348 15.21 -32.56 44.11
CA GLU A 348 16.08 -33.73 44.24
C GLU A 348 17.50 -33.42 43.74
N ALA A 349 17.65 -32.75 42.59
CA ALA A 349 18.95 -32.34 42.03
C ALA A 349 19.73 -31.40 42.99
N ILE A 350 19.03 -30.52 43.71
CA ILE A 350 19.64 -29.67 44.74
C ILE A 350 20.16 -30.52 45.89
N LYS A 351 19.37 -31.47 46.41
CA LYS A 351 19.81 -32.39 47.48
C LYS A 351 21.02 -33.22 47.05
N GLN A 352 21.13 -33.57 45.77
CA GLN A 352 22.25 -34.30 45.19
C GLN A 352 23.48 -33.40 44.92
N GLY A 353 23.37 -32.08 45.10
CA GLY A 353 24.45 -31.13 44.80
C GLY A 353 24.70 -30.89 43.29
N LEU A 354 23.78 -31.25 42.42
CA LEU A 354 23.90 -31.04 40.97
C LEU A 354 23.68 -29.57 40.57
N ILE A 355 22.90 -28.84 41.38
CA ILE A 355 22.67 -27.39 41.27
C ILE A 355 22.49 -26.83 42.70
N THR A 356 22.86 -25.58 42.93
CA THR A 356 22.71 -24.95 44.25
C THR A 356 21.45 -24.08 44.35
N GLU A 357 20.96 -23.85 45.56
CA GLU A 357 19.88 -22.88 45.80
C GLU A 357 20.29 -21.46 45.40
N GLU A 358 21.56 -21.08 45.59
CA GLU A 358 22.09 -19.78 45.19
C GLU A 358 21.99 -19.58 43.68
N GLU A 359 22.24 -20.62 42.89
CA GLU A 359 22.12 -20.56 41.42
C GLU A 359 20.66 -20.39 41.00
N ILE A 360 19.72 -21.10 41.62
CA ILE A 360 18.29 -20.90 41.42
C ILE A 360 17.88 -19.48 41.80
N ASN A 361 18.28 -19.01 42.97
CA ASN A 361 17.98 -17.67 43.48
C ASN A 361 18.51 -16.58 42.53
N ARG A 362 19.71 -16.75 41.99
CA ARG A 362 20.30 -15.85 41.00
C ARG A 362 19.43 -15.75 39.76
N ARG A 363 18.95 -16.87 39.22
CA ARG A 363 18.08 -16.91 38.00
C ARG A 363 16.72 -16.29 38.28
N VAL A 364 16.12 -16.59 39.44
CA VAL A 364 14.85 -15.98 39.86
C VAL A 364 14.98 -14.46 39.94
N LYS A 365 16.04 -13.93 40.59
CA LYS A 365 16.29 -12.50 40.63
C LYS A 365 16.48 -11.89 39.24
N LYS A 366 17.12 -12.61 38.30
CA LYS A 366 17.29 -12.18 36.93
C LYS A 366 15.92 -12.10 36.19
N ILE A 367 15.02 -13.08 36.39
CA ILE A 367 13.66 -13.07 35.85
C ILE A 367 12.85 -11.92 36.44
N LEU A 368 12.94 -11.68 37.77
CA LEU A 368 12.26 -10.56 38.41
C LEU A 368 12.77 -9.21 37.90
N LYS A 369 14.09 -9.10 37.68
CA LYS A 369 14.71 -7.91 37.07
C LYS A 369 14.13 -7.64 35.67
N ALA A 370 13.98 -8.69 34.85
CA ALA A 370 13.35 -8.62 33.55
C ALA A 370 11.86 -8.24 33.60
N LYS A 371 11.12 -8.76 34.60
CA LYS A 371 9.72 -8.37 34.84
C LYS A 371 9.59 -6.88 35.19
N TYR A 372 10.49 -6.36 36.01
CA TYR A 372 10.51 -4.94 36.32
C TYR A 372 10.78 -4.11 35.08
N TRP A 373 11.81 -4.47 34.28
CA TRP A 373 12.14 -3.80 33.03
C TRP A 373 10.94 -3.77 32.06
N ALA A 374 10.16 -4.85 31.97
CA ALA A 374 8.97 -4.97 31.16
C ALA A 374 7.72 -4.24 31.72
N GLY A 375 7.86 -3.52 32.86
CA GLY A 375 6.80 -2.71 33.45
C GLY A 375 5.83 -3.47 34.37
N LEU A 376 6.09 -4.74 34.67
CA LEU A 376 5.23 -5.57 35.51
C LEU A 376 5.17 -5.16 37.01
N HIS A 377 6.07 -4.30 37.45
CA HIS A 377 6.03 -3.68 38.75
C HIS A 377 4.85 -2.71 38.95
N ALA A 378 4.30 -2.20 37.84
CA ALA A 378 3.17 -1.26 37.81
C ALA A 378 2.04 -1.78 36.87
N TYR A 379 1.80 -3.10 36.91
CA TYR A 379 0.78 -3.73 36.05
C TYR A 379 -0.60 -3.11 36.26
N LEU A 380 -1.29 -2.83 35.18
CA LEU A 380 -2.69 -2.43 35.13
C LEU A 380 -3.47 -3.39 34.24
N PRO A 381 -4.73 -3.73 34.59
CA PRO A 381 -5.58 -4.56 33.75
C PRO A 381 -5.80 -3.96 32.36
N ILE A 382 -5.86 -4.82 31.36
CA ILE A 382 -6.10 -4.44 29.96
C ILE A 382 -7.52 -3.91 29.81
N ASP A 383 -7.67 -2.75 29.14
CA ASP A 383 -8.98 -2.27 28.69
C ASP A 383 -9.43 -3.07 27.45
N THR A 384 -10.38 -3.97 27.66
CA THR A 384 -10.89 -4.89 26.63
C THR A 384 -11.93 -4.26 25.68
N TYR A 385 -12.26 -2.96 25.85
CA TYR A 385 -13.20 -2.28 24.95
C TYR A 385 -12.58 -2.02 23.58
N LYS A 386 -13.24 -2.48 22.50
CA LYS A 386 -12.82 -2.30 21.11
C LYS A 386 -11.35 -2.66 20.83
N ILE A 387 -10.87 -3.77 21.37
CA ILE A 387 -9.48 -4.21 21.18
C ILE A 387 -9.11 -4.34 19.69
N ALA A 388 -10.01 -4.88 18.86
CA ALA A 388 -9.75 -5.03 17.43
C ALA A 388 -9.42 -3.68 16.75
N ASP A 389 -10.18 -2.65 17.06
CA ASP A 389 -9.96 -1.29 16.52
C ASP A 389 -8.63 -0.69 17.02
N LYS A 390 -8.25 -1.02 18.28
CA LYS A 390 -6.97 -0.60 18.87
C LYS A 390 -5.76 -1.31 18.26
N LEU A 391 -5.93 -2.53 17.73
CA LEU A 391 -4.85 -3.31 17.12
C LEU A 391 -4.61 -2.92 15.67
N THR A 392 -5.68 -2.68 14.91
CA THR A 392 -5.60 -2.30 13.50
C THR A 392 -5.92 -0.82 13.37
N THR A 393 -4.90 0.01 13.51
CA THR A 393 -5.00 1.45 13.29
C THR A 393 -4.64 1.80 11.86
N GLN A 394 -4.92 3.04 11.46
CA GLN A 394 -4.46 3.57 10.18
C GLN A 394 -2.92 3.46 10.05
N ASN A 395 -2.17 3.80 11.09
CA ASN A 395 -0.72 3.65 11.12
C ASN A 395 -0.26 2.20 10.86
N THR A 396 -0.99 1.20 11.39
CA THR A 396 -0.70 -0.22 11.11
C THR A 396 -0.74 -0.51 9.62
N THR A 397 -1.79 -0.05 8.95
CA THR A 397 -2.00 -0.24 7.50
C THR A 397 -0.91 0.44 6.67
N GLU A 398 -0.54 1.67 7.05
CA GLU A 398 0.51 2.42 6.36
C GLU A 398 1.89 1.79 6.48
N VAL A 399 2.26 1.36 7.68
CA VAL A 399 3.54 0.68 7.90
C VAL A 399 3.59 -0.59 7.03
N ILE A 400 2.51 -1.37 6.97
CA ILE A 400 2.44 -2.56 6.12
C ILE A 400 2.58 -2.18 4.63
N GLU A 401 1.87 -1.15 4.17
CA GLU A 401 1.92 -0.72 2.77
C GLU A 401 3.31 -0.21 2.37
N LYS A 402 3.98 0.57 3.23
CA LYS A 402 5.36 1.03 3.02
C LYS A 402 6.34 -0.14 2.94
N LEU A 403 6.22 -1.11 3.85
CA LEU A 403 7.10 -2.28 3.89
C LEU A 403 6.99 -3.11 2.60
N TYR A 404 5.77 -3.44 2.16
CA TYR A 404 5.59 -4.16 0.90
C TYR A 404 6.04 -3.34 -0.30
N GLY A 405 5.74 -2.03 -0.32
CA GLY A 405 6.14 -1.14 -1.42
C GLY A 405 7.65 -1.07 -1.62
N ASP A 406 8.43 -1.01 -0.53
CA ASP A 406 9.89 -0.97 -0.60
C ASP A 406 10.54 -2.36 -0.78
N ALA A 407 9.78 -3.45 -0.54
CA ALA A 407 10.26 -4.81 -0.74
C ALA A 407 10.11 -5.32 -2.17
N ILE A 408 9.03 -4.93 -2.90
CA ILE A 408 8.77 -5.43 -4.25
C ILE A 408 10.00 -5.22 -5.13
N THR A 409 10.44 -6.30 -5.79
CA THR A 409 11.70 -6.37 -6.52
C THR A 409 11.45 -6.67 -8.00
N VAL A 410 11.90 -5.79 -8.89
CA VAL A 410 12.01 -6.10 -10.33
C VAL A 410 13.30 -6.86 -10.53
N ALA A 411 13.20 -8.18 -10.68
CA ALA A 411 14.35 -9.08 -10.71
C ALA A 411 14.92 -9.27 -12.11
N SER A 412 14.10 -9.11 -13.13
CA SER A 412 14.52 -9.13 -14.55
C SER A 412 13.64 -8.19 -15.35
N ASN A 413 14.25 -7.36 -16.21
CA ASN A 413 13.56 -6.40 -17.07
C ASN A 413 14.38 -6.21 -18.36
N LYS A 414 14.28 -7.16 -19.26
CA LYS A 414 15.03 -7.13 -20.51
C LYS A 414 14.48 -6.06 -21.46
N ASN A 415 15.37 -5.34 -22.12
CA ASN A 415 15.03 -4.25 -23.03
C ASN A 415 14.13 -3.17 -22.43
N ASP A 416 14.17 -2.99 -21.11
CA ASP A 416 13.45 -1.93 -20.39
C ASP A 416 11.94 -1.88 -20.68
N LEU A 417 11.28 -3.07 -20.72
CA LEU A 417 9.81 -3.15 -20.89
C LEU A 417 9.06 -2.45 -19.74
N LEU A 418 9.60 -2.57 -18.54
CA LEU A 418 9.02 -1.91 -17.36
C LEU A 418 9.71 -0.57 -17.09
N PRO A 419 8.96 0.49 -16.77
CA PRO A 419 7.50 0.56 -16.68
C PRO A 419 6.83 0.43 -18.06
N ILE A 420 5.59 -0.10 -18.09
CA ILE A 420 4.83 -0.26 -19.33
C ILE A 420 4.38 1.11 -19.83
N GLY A 421 4.86 1.49 -20.99
CA GLY A 421 4.48 2.70 -21.74
C GLY A 421 3.73 2.36 -23.05
N ASP A 422 3.57 3.38 -23.91
CA ASP A 422 2.87 3.28 -25.21
C ASP A 422 1.48 2.65 -25.08
N LEU A 423 0.68 3.17 -24.12
CA LEU A 423 -0.60 2.54 -23.71
C LEU A 423 -1.68 2.53 -24.82
N ASP A 424 -1.56 3.40 -25.81
CA ASP A 424 -2.41 3.46 -27.00
C ASP A 424 -2.04 2.42 -28.07
N LEU A 425 -0.80 1.94 -28.01
CA LEU A 425 -0.25 1.01 -29.01
C LEU A 425 -0.27 -0.44 -28.54
N LYS A 426 -0.53 -0.70 -27.24
CA LYS A 426 -0.42 -2.03 -26.65
C LYS A 426 -1.78 -2.52 -26.13
N LYS A 427 -2.19 -3.69 -26.57
CA LYS A 427 -3.27 -4.45 -25.93
C LYS A 427 -2.70 -5.25 -24.77
N VAL A 428 -3.21 -5.00 -23.58
CA VAL A 428 -2.72 -5.62 -22.34
C VAL A 428 -3.75 -6.63 -21.83
N ALA A 429 -3.29 -7.83 -21.51
CA ALA A 429 -4.05 -8.82 -20.77
C ALA A 429 -3.41 -9.11 -19.42
N SER A 430 -4.18 -9.57 -18.46
CA SER A 430 -3.66 -10.20 -17.25
C SER A 430 -4.11 -11.65 -17.14
N LEU A 431 -3.23 -12.50 -16.63
CA LEU A 431 -3.49 -13.90 -16.36
C LEU A 431 -3.18 -14.20 -14.91
N SER A 432 -4.18 -14.49 -14.09
CA SER A 432 -3.99 -14.93 -12.70
C SER A 432 -3.99 -16.45 -12.65
N ILE A 433 -2.90 -17.07 -12.14
CA ILE A 433 -2.79 -18.52 -11.97
C ILE A 433 -2.86 -18.86 -10.48
N GLY A 434 -3.88 -19.62 -10.09
CA GLY A 434 -4.04 -20.14 -8.73
C GLY A 434 -4.91 -19.32 -7.78
N ASP A 435 -5.31 -18.13 -8.18
CA ASP A 435 -6.26 -17.25 -7.48
C ASP A 435 -6.94 -16.37 -8.55
N GLU A 436 -8.10 -15.79 -8.26
CA GLU A 436 -8.79 -14.90 -9.22
C GLU A 436 -8.13 -13.53 -9.38
N GLY A 437 -7.26 -13.13 -8.43
CA GLY A 437 -6.48 -11.90 -8.50
C GLY A 437 -7.32 -10.61 -8.53
N GLY A 438 -8.47 -10.58 -7.82
CA GLY A 438 -9.45 -9.49 -7.94
C GLY A 438 -8.89 -8.10 -7.61
N VAL A 439 -8.04 -7.97 -6.58
CA VAL A 439 -7.40 -6.69 -6.25
C VAL A 439 -6.35 -6.32 -7.30
N PHE A 440 -5.56 -7.29 -7.77
CA PHE A 440 -4.56 -7.09 -8.82
C PHE A 440 -5.20 -6.57 -10.11
N SER A 441 -6.27 -7.22 -10.57
CA SER A 441 -7.04 -6.82 -11.74
C SER A 441 -7.63 -5.42 -11.60
N THR A 442 -8.22 -5.11 -10.43
CA THR A 442 -8.78 -3.78 -10.16
C THR A 442 -7.75 -2.67 -10.31
N TYR A 443 -6.53 -2.86 -9.78
CA TYR A 443 -5.49 -1.82 -9.86
C TYR A 443 -4.77 -1.78 -11.20
N LEU A 444 -4.73 -2.86 -11.99
CA LEU A 444 -4.27 -2.81 -13.38
C LEU A 444 -5.16 -1.88 -14.22
N ASN A 445 -6.47 -1.96 -14.05
CA ASN A 445 -7.46 -1.13 -14.76
C ASN A 445 -7.44 0.35 -14.37
N GLN A 446 -6.63 0.77 -13.39
CA GLN A 446 -6.45 2.19 -13.09
C GLN A 446 -5.52 2.90 -14.09
N TYR A 447 -4.76 2.15 -14.90
CA TYR A 447 -3.74 2.69 -15.81
C TYR A 447 -4.10 2.57 -17.28
N THR A 448 -4.70 1.46 -17.67
CA THR A 448 -5.15 1.20 -19.03
C THR A 448 -6.22 0.11 -19.04
N LYS A 449 -6.84 -0.14 -20.19
CA LYS A 449 -7.75 -1.27 -20.36
C LYS A 449 -6.97 -2.56 -20.33
N VAL A 450 -7.28 -3.42 -19.36
CA VAL A 450 -6.71 -4.76 -19.23
C VAL A 450 -7.82 -5.79 -19.24
N ASP A 451 -7.77 -6.75 -20.15
CA ASP A 451 -8.69 -7.88 -20.14
C ASP A 451 -8.15 -8.99 -19.22
N HIS A 452 -9.00 -9.52 -18.35
CA HIS A 452 -8.58 -10.39 -17.26
C HIS A 452 -8.94 -11.84 -17.50
N PHE A 453 -7.93 -12.70 -17.37
CA PHE A 453 -8.06 -14.15 -17.46
C PHE A 453 -7.61 -14.80 -16.15
N SER A 454 -8.20 -15.94 -15.80
CA SER A 454 -7.78 -16.73 -14.66
C SER A 454 -7.67 -18.19 -15.01
N LEU A 455 -6.76 -18.88 -14.33
CA LEU A 455 -6.51 -20.29 -14.53
C LEU A 455 -6.29 -20.97 -13.16
N PRO A 456 -7.07 -22.01 -12.82
CA PRO A 456 -6.73 -22.83 -11.66
C PRO A 456 -5.35 -23.46 -11.79
N LYS A 457 -4.65 -23.66 -10.68
CA LYS A 457 -3.38 -24.37 -10.68
C LYS A 457 -3.46 -25.76 -11.30
N ALA A 458 -2.40 -26.16 -11.96
CA ALA A 458 -2.27 -27.46 -12.57
C ALA A 458 -3.42 -27.78 -13.55
N SER A 459 -3.89 -26.78 -14.27
CA SER A 459 -4.87 -26.95 -15.34
C SER A 459 -4.28 -27.83 -16.44
N GLY A 460 -5.14 -28.60 -17.10
CA GLY A 460 -4.71 -29.51 -18.17
C GLY A 460 -4.39 -28.79 -19.49
N GLU A 461 -3.67 -29.48 -20.38
CA GLU A 461 -3.20 -28.97 -21.66
C GLU A 461 -4.31 -28.34 -22.53
N GLY A 462 -5.54 -28.87 -22.47
CA GLY A 462 -6.68 -28.31 -23.20
C GLY A 462 -7.08 -26.92 -22.72
N ALA A 463 -7.00 -26.65 -21.40
CA ALA A 463 -7.24 -25.32 -20.83
C ALA A 463 -6.14 -24.35 -21.24
N HIS A 464 -4.89 -24.78 -21.21
CA HIS A 464 -3.72 -24.00 -21.66
C HIS A 464 -3.85 -23.63 -23.13
N TYR A 465 -4.19 -24.59 -24.00
CA TYR A 465 -4.39 -24.33 -25.44
C TYR A 465 -5.49 -23.31 -25.71
N ASN A 466 -6.65 -23.45 -25.06
CA ASN A 466 -7.75 -22.52 -25.23
C ASN A 466 -7.39 -21.10 -24.75
N LEU A 467 -6.68 -21.00 -23.63
CA LEU A 467 -6.23 -19.72 -23.10
C LEU A 467 -5.19 -19.05 -24.02
N MET A 468 -4.22 -19.80 -24.52
CA MET A 468 -3.23 -19.29 -25.49
C MET A 468 -3.90 -18.71 -26.74
N LYS A 469 -4.97 -19.35 -27.21
CA LYS A 469 -5.76 -18.85 -28.35
C LYS A 469 -6.50 -17.55 -28.02
N GLN A 470 -7.02 -17.42 -26.79
CA GLN A 470 -7.68 -16.18 -26.35
C GLN A 470 -6.69 -15.02 -26.19
N LEU A 471 -5.43 -15.34 -25.88
CA LEU A 471 -4.38 -14.35 -25.64
C LEU A 471 -3.61 -13.96 -26.92
N GLU A 472 -3.83 -14.59 -28.06
CA GLU A 472 -2.99 -14.41 -29.27
C GLU A 472 -2.99 -12.98 -29.83
N ASP A 473 -4.05 -12.17 -29.56
CA ASP A 473 -4.19 -10.80 -30.03
C ASP A 473 -3.67 -9.73 -29.04
N TYR A 474 -3.03 -10.14 -27.92
CA TYR A 474 -2.48 -9.22 -26.94
C TYR A 474 -0.98 -9.04 -27.13
N ASP A 475 -0.50 -7.79 -26.94
CA ASP A 475 0.92 -7.46 -27.04
C ASP A 475 1.66 -7.74 -25.74
N VAL A 476 1.01 -7.50 -24.61
CA VAL A 476 1.58 -7.69 -23.26
C VAL A 476 0.66 -8.56 -22.40
N VAL A 477 1.21 -9.60 -21.78
CA VAL A 477 0.48 -10.46 -20.84
C VAL A 477 1.13 -10.36 -19.45
N LEU A 478 0.37 -9.87 -18.47
CA LEU A 478 0.79 -9.74 -17.08
C LEU A 478 0.37 -10.98 -16.29
N VAL A 479 1.30 -11.88 -16.05
CA VAL A 479 1.04 -13.14 -15.36
C VAL A 479 1.24 -13.00 -13.86
N GLY A 480 0.20 -13.20 -13.07
CA GLY A 480 0.27 -13.31 -11.61
C GLY A 480 0.32 -14.78 -11.17
N LEU A 481 1.48 -15.27 -10.73
CA LEU A 481 1.59 -16.57 -10.07
C LEU A 481 1.18 -16.44 -8.60
N MET A 482 -0.04 -16.84 -8.30
CA MET A 482 -0.67 -16.70 -6.98
C MET A 482 -0.83 -18.04 -6.26
N GLY A 483 -1.11 -18.00 -4.96
CA GLY A 483 -1.28 -19.20 -4.16
C GLY A 483 -0.01 -20.06 -4.03
N VAL A 484 1.16 -19.48 -4.22
CA VAL A 484 2.46 -20.13 -4.02
C VAL A 484 2.65 -20.46 -2.54
N SER A 485 3.00 -21.71 -2.24
CA SER A 485 3.19 -22.20 -0.87
C SER A 485 4.63 -21.99 -0.38
N ASN A 486 4.83 -22.12 0.94
CA ASN A 486 6.16 -22.04 1.55
C ASN A 486 6.89 -23.39 1.64
N SER A 487 6.37 -24.45 1.02
CA SER A 487 6.91 -25.80 1.16
C SER A 487 7.81 -26.18 -0.02
N PRO A 488 9.15 -26.28 0.16
CA PRO A 488 10.08 -26.74 -0.87
C PRO A 488 9.75 -28.14 -1.38
N HIS A 489 9.37 -29.05 -0.48
CA HIS A 489 9.03 -30.45 -0.81
C HIS A 489 7.81 -30.62 -1.71
N ARG A 490 7.00 -29.56 -1.87
CA ARG A 490 5.82 -29.52 -2.76
C ARG A 490 6.06 -28.62 -3.98
N ASN A 491 7.32 -28.39 -4.35
CA ASN A 491 7.70 -27.43 -5.39
C ASN A 491 7.01 -26.05 -5.21
N PHE A 492 6.85 -25.61 -3.96
CA PHE A 492 6.13 -24.38 -3.61
C PHE A 492 4.71 -24.29 -4.17
N GLY A 493 4.12 -25.43 -4.56
CA GLY A 493 2.80 -25.51 -5.17
C GLY A 493 2.75 -25.03 -6.63
N ILE A 494 3.88 -24.88 -7.29
CA ILE A 494 3.96 -24.57 -8.72
C ILE A 494 3.85 -25.85 -9.54
N ALA A 495 2.97 -25.86 -10.52
CA ALA A 495 2.83 -26.96 -11.46
C ALA A 495 3.73 -26.73 -12.68
N PRO A 496 4.46 -27.77 -13.15
CA PRO A 496 5.33 -27.64 -14.33
C PRO A 496 4.58 -27.19 -15.60
N GLY A 497 3.32 -27.59 -15.77
CA GLY A 497 2.49 -27.17 -16.88
C GLY A 497 2.24 -25.67 -16.93
N ASP A 498 2.05 -25.03 -15.76
CA ASP A 498 1.83 -23.58 -15.67
C ASP A 498 3.08 -22.80 -16.13
N ILE A 499 4.28 -23.29 -15.78
CA ILE A 499 5.54 -22.69 -16.24
C ILE A 499 5.74 -22.90 -17.74
N THR A 500 5.36 -24.07 -18.26
CA THR A 500 5.40 -24.34 -19.71
C THR A 500 4.49 -23.36 -20.46
N LEU A 501 3.29 -23.10 -19.94
CA LEU A 501 2.36 -22.12 -20.52
C LEU A 501 3.00 -20.72 -20.59
N ILE A 502 3.61 -20.25 -19.49
CA ILE A 502 4.26 -18.94 -19.44
C ILE A 502 5.38 -18.85 -20.50
N ARG A 503 6.23 -19.86 -20.60
CA ARG A 503 7.30 -19.93 -21.61
C ARG A 503 6.79 -19.96 -23.05
N GLU A 504 5.65 -20.61 -23.30
CA GLU A 504 5.02 -20.62 -24.63
C GLU A 504 4.38 -19.26 -24.97
N LEU A 505 3.82 -18.55 -23.99
CA LEU A 505 3.34 -17.18 -24.16
C LEU A 505 4.51 -16.24 -24.48
N GLU A 506 5.63 -16.32 -23.74
CA GLU A 506 6.80 -15.44 -23.92
C GLU A 506 7.46 -15.57 -25.31
N LYS A 507 7.26 -16.70 -26.01
CA LYS A 507 7.70 -16.86 -27.42
C LYS A 507 6.87 -16.05 -28.42
N ARG A 508 5.71 -15.56 -28.02
CA ARG A 508 4.72 -14.93 -28.93
C ARG A 508 4.43 -13.48 -28.56
N GLN A 509 4.50 -13.14 -27.27
CA GLN A 509 4.11 -11.86 -26.71
C GLN A 509 5.14 -11.42 -25.66
N GLN A 510 5.10 -10.16 -25.28
CA GLN A 510 5.81 -9.68 -24.10
C GLN A 510 5.10 -10.18 -22.83
N VAL A 511 5.79 -10.93 -22.00
CA VAL A 511 5.23 -11.49 -20.76
C VAL A 511 5.95 -10.94 -19.56
N VAL A 512 5.21 -10.40 -18.59
CA VAL A 512 5.74 -10.03 -17.27
C VAL A 512 5.20 -11.00 -16.25
N THR A 513 6.06 -11.78 -15.61
CA THR A 513 5.68 -12.75 -14.59
C THR A 513 5.90 -12.18 -13.21
N VAL A 514 4.82 -12.08 -12.43
CA VAL A 514 4.83 -11.63 -11.04
C VAL A 514 4.67 -12.82 -10.11
N LEU A 515 5.65 -13.06 -9.24
CA LEU A 515 5.62 -14.11 -8.24
C LEU A 515 5.03 -13.58 -6.93
N PHE A 516 3.76 -13.92 -6.65
CA PHE A 516 3.08 -13.63 -5.39
C PHE A 516 3.30 -14.77 -4.39
N GLY A 517 4.52 -14.91 -3.87
CA GLY A 517 4.85 -15.96 -2.94
C GLY A 517 6.33 -16.09 -2.64
N ASN A 518 6.69 -17.20 -2.05
CA ASN A 518 8.05 -17.49 -1.63
C ASN A 518 9.06 -17.38 -2.77
N VAL A 519 10.09 -16.54 -2.60
CA VAL A 519 11.09 -16.26 -3.65
C VAL A 519 11.89 -17.47 -4.09
N TYR A 520 12.07 -18.47 -3.23
CA TYR A 520 12.75 -19.72 -3.64
C TYR A 520 11.99 -20.47 -4.75
N ALA A 521 10.70 -20.18 -4.94
CA ALA A 521 9.94 -20.68 -6.08
C ALA A 521 10.41 -20.12 -7.42
N SER A 522 11.16 -19.00 -7.43
CA SER A 522 11.70 -18.41 -8.66
C SER A 522 12.70 -19.30 -9.38
N LYS A 523 13.22 -20.38 -8.75
CA LYS A 523 14.03 -21.40 -9.46
C LYS A 523 13.33 -21.98 -10.69
N PHE A 524 11.99 -21.98 -10.72
CA PHE A 524 11.21 -22.43 -11.88
C PHE A 524 11.06 -21.36 -12.97
N LEU A 525 11.33 -20.08 -12.63
CA LEU A 525 11.19 -18.93 -13.52
C LEU A 525 12.51 -18.57 -14.23
N GLU A 526 13.59 -19.33 -13.98
CA GLU A 526 14.88 -19.09 -14.62
C GLU A 526 14.75 -19.09 -16.14
N GLY A 527 15.35 -18.10 -16.80
CA GLY A 527 15.28 -17.88 -18.24
C GLY A 527 14.14 -16.96 -18.70
N LEU A 528 13.17 -16.60 -17.84
CA LEU A 528 12.14 -15.62 -18.20
C LEU A 528 12.73 -14.19 -18.26
N GLU A 529 12.24 -13.40 -19.21
CA GLU A 529 12.79 -12.08 -19.54
C GLU A 529 12.37 -10.99 -18.56
N HIS A 530 11.12 -11.04 -18.05
CA HIS A 530 10.60 -10.04 -17.12
C HIS A 530 9.97 -10.70 -15.91
N VAL A 531 10.61 -10.52 -14.75
CA VAL A 531 10.20 -11.17 -13.50
C VAL A 531 10.15 -10.14 -12.36
N VAL A 532 9.05 -10.14 -11.64
CA VAL A 532 8.83 -9.29 -10.46
C VAL A 532 8.51 -10.15 -9.25
N PHE A 533 9.17 -9.91 -8.12
CA PHE A 533 8.91 -10.59 -6.85
C PHE A 533 8.04 -9.72 -5.95
N ALA A 534 6.84 -10.19 -5.68
CA ALA A 534 5.92 -9.60 -4.70
C ALA A 534 6.06 -10.22 -3.29
N TYR A 535 6.84 -11.31 -3.15
CA TYR A 535 7.15 -12.07 -1.94
C TYR A 535 5.96 -12.76 -1.26
N GLU A 536 4.80 -12.12 -1.23
CA GLU A 536 3.60 -12.66 -0.58
C GLU A 536 2.36 -12.35 -1.42
N ASN A 537 1.34 -13.21 -1.33
CA ASN A 537 0.02 -12.92 -1.90
C ASN A 537 -0.85 -12.26 -0.84
N SER A 538 -0.96 -10.95 -0.89
CA SER A 538 -1.77 -10.15 0.00
C SER A 538 -2.52 -9.06 -0.77
N PRO A 539 -3.63 -8.51 -0.24
CA PRO A 539 -4.28 -7.35 -0.86
C PRO A 539 -3.33 -6.16 -1.06
N PHE A 540 -2.33 -5.99 -0.20
CA PHE A 540 -1.33 -4.93 -0.31
C PHE A 540 -0.41 -5.14 -1.51
N THR A 541 0.14 -6.34 -1.67
CA THR A 541 1.03 -6.65 -2.81
C THR A 541 0.27 -6.63 -4.14
N GLN A 542 -0.97 -7.15 -4.17
CA GLN A 542 -1.84 -7.08 -5.34
C GLN A 542 -2.20 -5.63 -5.72
N LYS A 543 -2.32 -4.71 -4.75
CA LYS A 543 -2.50 -3.27 -4.97
C LYS A 543 -1.23 -2.58 -5.48
N LEU A 544 -0.07 -2.93 -4.91
CA LEU A 544 1.18 -2.20 -5.13
C LEU A 544 1.91 -2.60 -6.43
N VAL A 545 1.86 -3.89 -6.79
CA VAL A 545 2.52 -4.38 -8.00
C VAL A 545 2.07 -3.65 -9.26
N PRO A 546 0.76 -3.47 -9.56
CA PRO A 546 0.33 -2.69 -10.72
C PRO A 546 0.92 -1.29 -10.79
N GLN A 547 1.04 -0.62 -9.64
CA GLN A 547 1.60 0.72 -9.56
C GLN A 547 3.08 0.77 -9.97
N ILE A 548 3.82 -0.30 -9.69
CA ILE A 548 5.22 -0.45 -10.12
C ILE A 548 5.28 -0.81 -11.61
N LEU A 549 4.44 -1.75 -12.06
CA LEU A 549 4.42 -2.17 -13.47
C LEU A 549 4.14 -1.00 -14.44
N PHE A 550 3.33 -0.04 -14.01
CA PHE A 550 2.99 1.16 -14.78
C PHE A 550 3.75 2.43 -14.36
N GLY A 551 4.80 2.33 -13.55
CA GLY A 551 5.66 3.46 -13.19
C GLY A 551 5.06 4.50 -12.25
N ALA A 552 3.95 4.21 -11.57
CA ALA A 552 3.39 5.11 -10.56
C ALA A 552 4.20 5.10 -9.25
N ARG A 553 4.91 4.00 -8.98
CA ARG A 553 5.84 3.86 -7.85
C ARG A 553 7.18 3.29 -8.31
N PRO A 554 8.29 3.68 -7.68
CA PRO A 554 9.59 3.06 -7.94
C PRO A 554 9.63 1.64 -7.35
N ALA A 555 10.43 0.74 -7.93
CA ALA A 555 10.80 -0.54 -7.32
C ALA A 555 12.19 -0.42 -6.70
N LYS A 556 12.28 -0.62 -5.37
CA LYS A 556 13.52 -0.44 -4.60
C LYS A 556 14.06 -1.74 -4.02
N GLY A 557 13.24 -2.79 -4.00
CA GLY A 557 13.57 -4.06 -3.40
C GLY A 557 14.76 -4.73 -4.08
N ILE A 558 15.55 -5.44 -3.30
CA ILE A 558 16.65 -6.27 -3.78
C ILE A 558 16.54 -7.67 -3.18
N LEU A 559 16.76 -8.69 -4.01
CA LEU A 559 16.62 -10.08 -3.61
C LEU A 559 17.57 -10.40 -2.43
N PRO A 560 17.05 -10.92 -1.30
CA PRO A 560 17.87 -11.16 -0.11
C PRO A 560 18.58 -12.51 -0.09
N VAL A 561 18.36 -13.36 -1.09
CA VAL A 561 18.89 -14.71 -1.19
C VAL A 561 19.26 -15.04 -2.63
N THR A 562 20.15 -16.01 -2.82
CA THR A 562 20.47 -16.63 -4.11
C THR A 562 19.54 -17.82 -4.33
N VAL A 563 18.89 -17.87 -5.48
CA VAL A 563 17.97 -18.95 -5.87
C VAL A 563 18.50 -19.72 -7.09
N SER A 564 19.07 -19.02 -8.06
CA SER A 564 19.64 -19.57 -9.29
C SER A 564 20.73 -18.63 -9.84
N GLU A 565 21.33 -18.99 -10.99
CA GLU A 565 22.32 -18.12 -11.64
C GLU A 565 21.74 -16.76 -12.07
N GLN A 566 20.48 -16.71 -12.49
CA GLN A 566 19.78 -15.48 -12.85
C GLN A 566 19.34 -14.69 -11.61
N PHE A 567 18.90 -15.38 -10.58
CA PHE A 567 18.33 -14.78 -9.38
C PHE A 567 19.28 -14.92 -8.20
N THR A 568 20.38 -14.16 -8.23
CA THR A 568 21.37 -14.12 -7.15
C THR A 568 21.03 -13.05 -6.13
N GLN A 569 21.53 -13.19 -4.91
CA GLN A 569 21.45 -12.16 -3.88
C GLN A 569 21.92 -10.80 -4.42
N GLY A 570 21.13 -9.77 -4.16
CA GLY A 570 21.43 -8.42 -4.63
C GLY A 570 20.80 -8.06 -5.98
N VAL A 571 20.21 -9.03 -6.69
CA VAL A 571 19.43 -8.77 -7.91
C VAL A 571 18.21 -7.91 -7.59
N GLY A 572 17.86 -7.02 -8.52
CA GLY A 572 16.88 -5.97 -8.35
C GLY A 572 17.54 -4.62 -8.33
N GLY A 573 16.81 -3.61 -7.97
CA GLY A 573 17.34 -2.26 -7.91
C GLY A 573 16.27 -1.21 -8.17
N LEU A 574 16.72 0.01 -8.40
CA LEU A 574 15.84 1.15 -8.59
C LEU A 574 15.23 1.15 -9.98
N LEU A 575 13.95 0.83 -10.08
CA LEU A 575 13.11 1.24 -11.20
C LEU A 575 12.46 2.56 -10.81
N ASN A 576 12.73 3.64 -11.56
CA ASN A 576 12.19 4.97 -11.25
C ASN A 576 10.68 5.03 -11.52
N SER A 577 10.01 5.93 -10.81
CA SER A 577 8.63 6.27 -11.13
C SER A 577 8.58 7.25 -12.32
N GLU A 578 7.48 7.17 -13.10
CA GLU A 578 7.19 8.03 -14.25
C GLU A 578 6.10 9.06 -13.95
N ASN A 579 5.90 9.40 -12.69
CA ASN A 579 4.93 10.41 -12.24
C ASN A 579 3.47 10.12 -12.64
N ARG A 580 3.09 8.86 -12.83
CA ARG A 580 1.70 8.44 -12.93
C ARG A 580 1.04 8.44 -11.56
N LEU A 581 -0.29 8.48 -11.51
CA LEU A 581 -1.03 8.45 -10.26
C LEU A 581 -0.76 7.15 -9.48
N ALA A 582 -0.29 7.30 -8.24
CA ALA A 582 -0.21 6.22 -7.27
C ALA A 582 -1.50 6.16 -6.43
N TYR A 583 -1.70 5.06 -5.71
CA TYR A 583 -2.85 4.85 -4.81
C TYR A 583 -2.32 4.49 -3.42
N GLY A 584 -2.57 5.36 -2.44
CA GLY A 584 -2.02 5.25 -1.10
C GLY A 584 -2.97 5.72 -0.01
N SER A 585 -2.43 5.86 1.21
CA SER A 585 -3.16 6.42 2.35
C SER A 585 -3.01 7.94 2.44
N PRO A 586 -3.97 8.65 3.07
CA PRO A 586 -3.90 10.09 3.28
C PRO A 586 -2.61 10.54 3.99
N GLU A 587 -2.20 9.82 5.01
CA GLU A 587 -1.04 10.15 5.84
C GLU A 587 0.28 10.02 5.06
N SER A 588 0.31 9.17 4.03
CA SER A 588 1.51 9.03 3.18
C SER A 588 1.92 10.33 2.49
N VAL A 589 1.00 11.28 2.39
CA VAL A 589 1.18 12.60 1.78
C VAL A 589 0.83 13.75 2.73
N GLY A 590 0.85 13.51 4.05
CA GLY A 590 0.60 14.53 5.07
C GLY A 590 -0.86 15.02 5.12
N MET A 591 -1.81 14.08 4.98
CA MET A 591 -3.25 14.36 5.12
C MET A 591 -3.84 13.52 6.25
N ASN A 592 -4.79 14.08 6.98
CA ASN A 592 -5.46 13.42 8.09
C ASN A 592 -6.69 12.63 7.62
N ALA A 593 -6.64 11.30 7.68
CA ALA A 593 -7.72 10.42 7.23
C ALA A 593 -9.01 10.61 8.04
N GLU A 594 -8.93 10.84 9.35
CA GLU A 594 -10.12 11.02 10.20
C GLU A 594 -10.92 12.24 9.78
N LYS A 595 -10.25 13.34 9.42
CA LYS A 595 -10.90 14.53 8.89
C LYS A 595 -11.48 14.27 7.50
N LEU A 596 -10.74 13.61 6.59
CA LEU A 596 -11.23 13.23 5.26
C LEU A 596 -12.46 12.32 5.34
N ASN A 597 -12.53 11.40 6.29
CA ASN A 597 -13.67 10.51 6.47
C ASN A 597 -14.97 11.25 6.81
N LYS A 598 -14.93 12.52 7.25
CA LYS A 598 -16.13 13.34 7.44
C LYS A 598 -16.85 13.65 6.12
N ILE A 599 -16.19 13.48 4.99
CA ILE A 599 -16.79 13.55 3.65
C ILE A 599 -17.97 12.57 3.53
N ASP A 600 -17.86 11.39 4.12
CA ASP A 600 -18.92 10.37 4.11
C ASP A 600 -20.26 10.94 4.66
N GLY A 601 -20.20 11.72 5.74
CA GLY A 601 -21.36 12.38 6.34
C GLY A 601 -22.00 13.42 5.43
N LEU A 602 -21.20 14.22 4.73
CA LEU A 602 -21.71 15.23 3.78
C LEU A 602 -22.37 14.58 2.57
N VAL A 603 -21.82 13.49 2.05
CA VAL A 603 -22.42 12.77 0.91
C VAL A 603 -23.66 12.00 1.35
N ALA A 604 -23.71 11.47 2.56
CA ALA A 604 -24.90 10.86 3.14
C ALA A 604 -26.04 11.90 3.29
N GLU A 605 -25.73 13.12 3.75
CA GLU A 605 -26.68 14.25 3.80
C GLU A 605 -27.23 14.60 2.42
N MET A 606 -26.36 14.65 1.41
CA MET A 606 -26.71 14.89 0.01
C MET A 606 -27.74 13.88 -0.51
N ILE A 607 -27.50 12.59 -0.29
CA ILE A 607 -28.38 11.50 -0.74
C ILE A 607 -29.71 11.56 0.02
N ALA A 608 -29.67 11.73 1.34
CA ALA A 608 -30.87 11.82 2.19
C ALA A 608 -31.77 13.00 1.81
N SER A 609 -31.18 14.13 1.41
CA SER A 609 -31.88 15.35 0.95
C SER A 609 -32.35 15.24 -0.51
N LYS A 610 -32.16 14.11 -1.17
CA LYS A 610 -32.45 13.92 -2.61
C LYS A 610 -31.77 14.96 -3.50
N ALA A 611 -30.59 15.44 -3.11
CA ALA A 611 -29.79 16.36 -3.92
C ALA A 611 -29.15 15.66 -5.13
N ALA A 612 -28.79 14.39 -4.98
CA ALA A 612 -28.43 13.45 -6.04
C ALA A 612 -28.62 11.99 -5.52
N PRO A 613 -28.89 11.01 -6.39
CA PRO A 613 -29.08 9.63 -5.98
C PRO A 613 -27.78 8.95 -5.55
N GLY A 614 -26.65 9.40 -6.06
CA GLY A 614 -25.31 8.91 -5.72
C GLY A 614 -24.23 9.86 -6.18
N ALA A 615 -23.00 9.57 -5.79
CA ALA A 615 -21.82 10.35 -6.15
C ALA A 615 -20.53 9.53 -6.12
N ARG A 616 -19.53 10.07 -6.81
CA ARG A 616 -18.13 9.65 -6.71
C ARG A 616 -17.28 10.82 -6.21
N VAL A 617 -16.42 10.57 -5.22
CA VAL A 617 -15.46 11.56 -4.70
C VAL A 617 -14.05 10.99 -4.81
N LEU A 618 -13.16 11.74 -5.47
CA LEU A 618 -11.75 11.40 -5.56
C LEU A 618 -10.89 12.58 -5.14
N VAL A 619 -9.90 12.30 -4.29
CA VAL A 619 -8.88 13.27 -3.87
C VAL A 619 -7.51 12.65 -4.10
N ALA A 620 -6.63 13.40 -4.78
CA ALA A 620 -5.22 13.04 -4.90
C ALA A 620 -4.34 14.19 -4.40
N LYS A 621 -3.22 13.86 -3.76
CA LYS A 621 -2.20 14.82 -3.33
C LYS A 621 -0.81 14.28 -3.64
N GLU A 622 0.06 15.16 -4.16
CA GLU A 622 1.43 14.79 -4.55
C GLU A 622 1.49 13.55 -5.46
N GLY A 623 0.55 13.45 -6.42
CA GLY A 623 0.47 12.32 -7.35
C GLY A 623 -0.08 11.02 -6.76
N THR A 624 -0.60 11.05 -5.53
CA THR A 624 -1.18 9.87 -4.88
C THR A 624 -2.66 10.05 -4.64
N VAL A 625 -3.50 9.17 -5.18
CA VAL A 625 -4.93 9.08 -4.87
C VAL A 625 -5.06 8.54 -3.45
N ILE A 626 -5.60 9.37 -2.56
CA ILE A 626 -5.67 9.10 -1.12
C ILE A 626 -7.09 8.93 -0.60
N PHE A 627 -8.07 9.32 -1.41
CA PHE A 627 -9.48 9.14 -1.10
C PHE A 627 -10.22 8.91 -2.41
N ASP A 628 -10.90 7.78 -2.53
CA ASP A 628 -11.63 7.39 -3.73
C ASP A 628 -12.82 6.53 -3.36
N ARG A 629 -14.02 7.16 -3.25
CA ARG A 629 -15.21 6.50 -2.73
C ARG A 629 -16.42 6.72 -3.61
N SER A 630 -17.22 5.65 -3.72
CA SER A 630 -18.52 5.63 -4.36
C SER A 630 -19.63 5.63 -3.32
N TYR A 631 -20.71 6.35 -3.60
CA TYR A 631 -21.83 6.51 -2.68
C TYR A 631 -23.16 6.38 -3.40
N GLY A 632 -24.14 5.74 -2.76
CA GLY A 632 -25.50 5.64 -3.24
C GLY A 632 -25.67 4.78 -4.49
N HIS A 633 -26.60 5.18 -5.36
CA HIS A 633 -27.03 4.42 -6.51
C HIS A 633 -27.08 5.29 -7.76
N LEU A 634 -27.23 4.66 -8.93
CA LEU A 634 -27.34 5.39 -10.21
C LEU A 634 -28.63 6.23 -10.30
N ASP A 635 -29.67 5.80 -9.62
CA ASP A 635 -31.00 6.41 -9.60
C ASP A 635 -31.64 6.29 -8.19
N TYR A 636 -32.81 6.91 -8.01
CA TYR A 636 -33.55 6.84 -6.74
C TYR A 636 -34.32 5.52 -6.58
N GLU A 637 -34.51 4.77 -7.65
CA GLU A 637 -35.08 3.42 -7.68
C GLU A 637 -34.08 2.36 -7.21
N LYS A 638 -32.80 2.76 -7.03
CA LYS A 638 -31.70 1.90 -6.60
C LYS A 638 -31.40 0.74 -7.54
N SER A 639 -31.48 1.00 -8.86
CA SER A 639 -31.29 -0.02 -9.90
C SER A 639 -29.91 -0.66 -9.83
N ALA A 640 -28.85 0.14 -9.55
CA ALA A 640 -27.49 -0.34 -9.36
C ALA A 640 -26.72 0.61 -8.43
N PRO A 641 -25.74 0.11 -7.65
CA PRO A 641 -24.86 0.95 -6.85
C PRO A 641 -23.90 1.76 -7.73
N VAL A 642 -23.48 2.92 -7.25
CA VAL A 642 -22.35 3.66 -7.83
C VAL A 642 -21.08 2.88 -7.53
N THR A 643 -20.22 2.74 -8.54
CA THR A 643 -18.91 2.07 -8.44
C THR A 643 -17.78 2.98 -8.92
N SER A 644 -16.54 2.53 -8.82
CA SER A 644 -15.37 3.22 -9.41
C SER A 644 -15.48 3.39 -10.92
N GLU A 645 -16.21 2.50 -11.58
CA GLU A 645 -16.39 2.44 -13.02
C GLU A 645 -17.63 3.18 -13.53
N THR A 646 -18.39 3.81 -12.63
CA THR A 646 -19.58 4.56 -13.00
C THR A 646 -19.19 5.79 -13.83
N VAL A 647 -19.77 5.90 -15.01
CA VAL A 647 -19.54 6.97 -15.98
C VAL A 647 -20.66 8.03 -15.85
N TYR A 648 -20.26 9.30 -15.81
CA TYR A 648 -21.18 10.43 -15.68
C TYR A 648 -21.09 11.36 -16.88
N ASP A 649 -22.22 12.00 -17.24
CA ASP A 649 -22.22 13.17 -18.10
C ASP A 649 -21.50 14.32 -17.40
N LEU A 650 -20.38 14.75 -17.96
CA LEU A 650 -19.48 15.72 -17.37
C LEU A 650 -19.93 17.18 -17.61
N ALA A 651 -20.93 17.36 -18.48
CA ALA A 651 -21.46 18.67 -18.85
C ALA A 651 -20.35 19.68 -19.20
N SER A 652 -20.32 20.86 -18.57
CA SER A 652 -19.31 21.89 -18.86
C SER A 652 -17.86 21.54 -18.51
N ILE A 653 -17.58 20.42 -17.88
CA ILE A 653 -16.19 19.92 -17.76
C ILE A 653 -15.62 19.61 -19.15
N THR A 654 -16.48 19.28 -20.14
CA THR A 654 -16.10 19.15 -21.54
C THR A 654 -15.26 20.34 -22.03
N LYS A 655 -15.63 21.58 -21.60
CA LYS A 655 -14.92 22.80 -22.01
C LYS A 655 -13.43 22.77 -21.68
N VAL A 656 -13.07 22.14 -20.55
CA VAL A 656 -11.67 22.14 -20.06
C VAL A 656 -10.98 20.80 -20.31
N ALA A 657 -11.69 19.69 -20.23
CA ALA A 657 -11.09 18.36 -20.43
C ALA A 657 -11.01 17.97 -21.93
N ALA A 658 -11.70 18.65 -22.82
CA ALA A 658 -11.61 18.46 -24.28
C ALA A 658 -11.16 19.75 -24.99
N THR A 659 -12.06 20.72 -25.13
CA THR A 659 -11.83 21.89 -26.02
C THR A 659 -10.67 22.77 -25.59
N THR A 660 -10.57 23.15 -24.30
CA THR A 660 -9.44 23.96 -23.81
C THR A 660 -8.14 23.16 -23.85
N LEU A 661 -8.17 21.86 -23.52
CA LEU A 661 -6.99 20.99 -23.60
C LEU A 661 -6.46 20.93 -25.03
N ALA A 662 -7.35 20.77 -26.02
CA ALA A 662 -6.99 20.83 -27.44
C ALA A 662 -6.40 22.19 -27.84
N ALA A 663 -7.02 23.29 -27.37
CA ALA A 663 -6.49 24.65 -27.61
C ALA A 663 -5.10 24.86 -26.99
N MET A 664 -4.87 24.35 -25.77
CA MET A 664 -3.56 24.37 -25.09
C MET A 664 -2.51 23.62 -25.91
N PHE A 665 -2.86 22.43 -26.37
CA PHE A 665 -1.95 21.61 -27.20
C PHE A 665 -1.55 22.31 -28.51
N LEU A 666 -2.53 22.83 -29.26
CA LEU A 666 -2.26 23.54 -30.49
C LEU A 666 -1.50 24.86 -30.25
N HIS A 667 -1.79 25.55 -29.14
CA HIS A 667 -1.05 26.76 -28.77
C HIS A 667 0.42 26.44 -28.45
N SER A 668 0.69 25.35 -27.73
CA SER A 668 2.05 24.92 -27.38
C SER A 668 2.89 24.58 -28.64
N ARG A 669 2.25 24.20 -29.72
CA ARG A 669 2.86 23.87 -31.02
C ARG A 669 2.97 25.08 -31.96
N GLY A 670 2.44 26.24 -31.53
CA GLY A 670 2.40 27.44 -32.36
C GLY A 670 1.34 27.40 -33.48
N GLU A 671 0.43 26.43 -33.48
CA GLU A 671 -0.63 26.25 -34.49
C GLU A 671 -1.85 27.11 -34.15
N LEU A 672 -2.05 27.48 -32.87
CA LEU A 672 -3.11 28.36 -32.41
C LEU A 672 -2.53 29.63 -31.74
N ASP A 673 -2.74 30.78 -32.33
CA ASP A 673 -2.38 32.09 -31.77
C ASP A 673 -3.62 32.76 -31.17
N LEU A 674 -3.63 32.94 -29.85
CA LEU A 674 -4.75 33.54 -29.10
C LEU A 674 -4.93 35.04 -29.32
N ASN A 675 -3.98 35.71 -29.96
CA ASN A 675 -4.07 37.13 -30.34
C ASN A 675 -4.79 37.35 -31.66
N LYS A 676 -4.98 36.29 -32.44
CA LYS A 676 -5.73 36.34 -33.70
C LYS A 676 -7.25 36.35 -33.45
N THR A 677 -7.98 36.74 -34.48
CA THR A 677 -9.44 36.82 -34.46
C THR A 677 -10.10 35.55 -34.96
N LEU A 678 -11.38 35.36 -34.69
CA LEU A 678 -12.19 34.31 -35.29
C LEU A 678 -12.14 34.37 -36.81
N GLY A 679 -12.19 35.56 -37.43
CA GLY A 679 -12.09 35.73 -38.89
C GLY A 679 -10.75 35.32 -39.50
N ASP A 680 -9.67 35.25 -38.70
CA ASP A 680 -8.39 34.80 -39.21
C ASP A 680 -8.34 33.26 -39.38
N TYR A 681 -9.06 32.53 -38.54
CA TYR A 681 -9.20 31.08 -38.59
C TYR A 681 -10.43 30.60 -39.40
N LEU A 682 -11.51 31.39 -39.36
CA LEU A 682 -12.80 31.13 -40.02
C LEU A 682 -13.12 32.29 -40.98
N PRO A 683 -12.55 32.29 -42.18
CA PRO A 683 -12.67 33.39 -43.13
C PRO A 683 -14.11 33.80 -43.46
N GLU A 684 -15.05 32.84 -43.40
CA GLU A 684 -16.49 33.06 -43.61
C GLU A 684 -17.11 34.00 -42.54
N LEU A 685 -16.48 34.15 -41.41
CA LEU A 685 -16.94 35.04 -40.32
C LEU A 685 -16.50 36.50 -40.50
N LYS A 686 -15.55 36.81 -41.39
CA LYS A 686 -14.96 38.13 -41.53
C LYS A 686 -16.00 39.25 -41.72
N ALA A 687 -17.07 38.98 -42.47
CA ALA A 687 -18.15 39.92 -42.74
C ALA A 687 -19.26 39.92 -41.67
N THR A 688 -19.14 39.08 -40.63
CA THR A 688 -20.14 39.01 -39.56
C THR A 688 -19.70 39.82 -38.32
N ASN A 689 -20.63 39.99 -37.37
CA ASN A 689 -20.28 40.60 -36.06
C ASN A 689 -19.37 39.76 -35.16
N LYS A 690 -19.01 38.53 -35.59
CA LYS A 690 -18.13 37.63 -34.88
C LYS A 690 -16.68 37.65 -35.39
N GLY A 691 -16.48 38.10 -36.65
CA GLY A 691 -15.16 38.01 -37.32
C GLY A 691 -14.05 38.73 -36.57
N GLY A 692 -14.32 39.82 -35.88
CA GLY A 692 -13.32 40.59 -35.11
C GLY A 692 -13.12 40.14 -33.65
N ILE A 693 -13.75 39.09 -33.20
CA ILE A 693 -13.57 38.54 -31.84
C ILE A 693 -12.18 37.91 -31.70
N ILE A 694 -11.37 38.38 -30.73
CA ILE A 694 -10.06 37.86 -30.44
C ILE A 694 -10.22 36.58 -29.62
N LEU A 695 -9.41 35.53 -29.92
CA LEU A 695 -9.55 34.23 -29.29
C LEU A 695 -9.27 34.24 -27.76
N SER A 696 -8.36 35.11 -27.30
CA SER A 696 -8.12 35.29 -25.87
C SER A 696 -9.31 35.85 -25.12
N ASP A 697 -10.04 36.83 -25.70
CA ASP A 697 -11.29 37.36 -25.14
C ASP A 697 -12.41 36.31 -25.18
N LEU A 698 -12.44 35.50 -26.24
CA LEU A 698 -13.35 34.38 -26.39
C LEU A 698 -13.19 33.39 -25.24
N LEU A 699 -11.97 32.87 -25.00
CA LEU A 699 -11.66 31.91 -23.92
C LEU A 699 -11.80 32.50 -22.52
N ALA A 700 -11.68 33.85 -22.36
CA ALA A 700 -11.95 34.52 -21.09
C ALA A 700 -13.46 34.78 -20.84
N HIS A 701 -14.35 34.40 -21.77
CA HIS A 701 -15.78 34.73 -21.77
C HIS A 701 -16.08 36.26 -21.74
N GLU A 702 -15.27 37.02 -22.40
CA GLU A 702 -15.34 38.48 -22.45
C GLU A 702 -15.66 39.04 -23.87
N ALA A 703 -15.99 38.13 -24.78
CA ALA A 703 -16.25 38.42 -26.20
C ALA A 703 -17.64 39.00 -26.49
N GLY A 704 -18.47 39.23 -25.48
CA GLY A 704 -19.82 39.75 -25.66
C GLY A 704 -20.83 38.76 -26.22
N LEU A 705 -20.56 37.48 -26.13
CA LEU A 705 -21.50 36.42 -26.53
C LEU A 705 -22.61 36.24 -25.49
N LYS A 706 -23.82 35.86 -25.93
CA LYS A 706 -24.91 35.45 -25.05
C LYS A 706 -24.51 34.20 -24.27
N ALA A 707 -25.02 34.04 -23.04
CA ALA A 707 -24.70 32.91 -22.17
C ALA A 707 -25.04 31.58 -22.85
N PHE A 708 -26.24 31.45 -23.41
CA PHE A 708 -26.65 30.29 -24.21
C PHE A 708 -27.82 30.69 -25.13
N ILE A 709 -28.13 29.89 -26.15
CA ILE A 709 -29.26 30.05 -27.04
C ILE A 709 -30.04 28.73 -27.10
N PRO A 710 -31.36 28.72 -26.75
CA PRO A 710 -32.17 27.50 -26.80
C PRO A 710 -32.58 27.15 -28.22
N HIS A 711 -31.63 26.77 -29.03
CA HIS A 711 -31.81 26.44 -30.44
C HIS A 711 -32.91 25.40 -30.71
N TYR A 712 -33.12 24.45 -29.78
CA TYR A 712 -34.13 23.40 -29.88
C TYR A 712 -35.54 23.99 -30.05
N ASN A 713 -35.82 25.19 -29.51
CA ASN A 713 -37.12 25.85 -29.70
C ASN A 713 -37.47 26.09 -31.19
N LYS A 714 -36.49 26.34 -32.07
CA LYS A 714 -36.68 26.49 -33.49
C LYS A 714 -37.12 25.19 -34.15
N THR A 715 -36.83 24.06 -33.57
CA THR A 715 -37.09 22.72 -34.10
C THR A 715 -38.35 22.08 -33.53
N LEU A 716 -39.03 22.76 -32.61
CA LEU A 716 -40.32 22.36 -32.03
C LEU A 716 -41.49 23.14 -32.60
N SER A 717 -42.68 22.50 -32.62
CA SER A 717 -43.96 23.12 -32.87
C SER A 717 -44.95 22.67 -31.81
N SER A 718 -45.54 23.57 -31.05
CA SER A 718 -46.41 23.27 -29.92
C SER A 718 -45.83 22.21 -28.98
N GLY A 719 -44.55 22.30 -28.68
CA GLY A 719 -43.83 21.36 -27.80
C GLY A 719 -43.53 20.00 -28.41
N LYS A 720 -43.83 19.77 -29.66
CA LYS A 720 -43.55 18.50 -30.39
C LYS A 720 -42.44 18.72 -31.42
N TRP A 721 -41.69 17.68 -31.72
CA TRP A 721 -40.66 17.69 -32.77
C TRP A 721 -41.30 18.00 -34.15
N LYS A 722 -40.63 18.82 -34.90
CA LYS A 722 -40.99 19.00 -36.32
C LYS A 722 -40.44 17.81 -37.08
N PRO A 723 -41.26 17.05 -37.87
CA PRO A 723 -40.81 15.92 -38.67
C PRO A 723 -39.71 16.29 -39.66
N ALA A 724 -39.59 17.54 -40.02
CA ALA A 724 -38.52 18.03 -40.91
C ALA A 724 -37.12 17.92 -40.29
N TYR A 725 -37.01 17.80 -38.96
CA TYR A 725 -35.72 17.72 -38.28
C TYR A 725 -35.47 16.36 -37.62
N TYR A 726 -36.56 15.67 -37.18
CA TYR A 726 -36.39 14.48 -36.33
C TYR A 726 -37.28 13.31 -36.76
N LYS A 727 -36.78 12.09 -36.51
CA LYS A 727 -37.52 10.81 -36.52
C LYS A 727 -37.18 9.97 -35.30
N ASP A 728 -38.02 9.02 -34.98
CA ASP A 728 -37.88 8.07 -33.85
C ASP A 728 -37.00 6.86 -34.17
N SER A 729 -36.52 6.77 -35.41
CA SER A 729 -35.65 5.66 -35.86
C SER A 729 -34.55 6.18 -36.79
N ASN A 730 -33.39 5.48 -36.72
CA ASN A 730 -32.32 5.69 -37.71
C ASN A 730 -32.82 5.26 -39.08
N SER A 731 -32.90 6.20 -40.01
CA SER A 731 -33.45 5.99 -41.32
C SER A 731 -32.78 6.96 -42.34
N GLU A 732 -33.00 6.70 -43.64
CA GLU A 732 -32.43 7.56 -44.69
C GLU A 732 -32.75 9.04 -44.43
N GLY A 733 -31.70 9.86 -44.41
CA GLY A 733 -31.76 11.31 -44.11
C GLY A 733 -31.87 11.68 -42.63
N TYR A 734 -32.00 10.72 -41.69
CA TYR A 734 -32.11 10.95 -40.24
C TYR A 734 -31.13 10.03 -39.50
N THR A 735 -29.86 10.35 -39.57
CA THR A 735 -28.78 9.51 -39.07
C THR A 735 -28.07 10.07 -37.84
N LEU A 736 -28.29 11.37 -37.48
CA LEU A 736 -27.63 12.03 -36.40
C LEU A 736 -28.32 11.66 -35.06
N PRO A 737 -27.66 10.92 -34.14
CA PRO A 737 -28.28 10.51 -32.87
C PRO A 737 -28.42 11.71 -31.92
N VAL A 738 -29.62 11.91 -31.38
CA VAL A 738 -29.95 12.99 -30.41
C VAL A 738 -30.27 12.42 -29.03
N SER A 739 -30.92 11.27 -28.98
CA SER A 739 -31.12 10.42 -27.83
C SER A 739 -31.52 9.00 -28.27
N ASN A 740 -31.72 8.08 -27.30
CA ASN A 740 -32.32 6.78 -27.64
C ASN A 740 -33.62 6.96 -28.41
N ASN A 741 -33.74 6.30 -29.59
CA ASN A 741 -34.88 6.42 -30.51
C ASN A 741 -35.23 7.88 -30.85
N MET A 742 -34.23 8.74 -31.11
CA MET A 742 -34.41 10.07 -31.65
C MET A 742 -33.21 10.43 -32.53
N PHE A 743 -33.46 10.60 -33.83
CA PHE A 743 -32.43 10.87 -34.80
C PHE A 743 -32.79 12.15 -35.59
N ALA A 744 -31.79 12.97 -35.85
CA ALA A 744 -31.95 14.20 -36.59
C ALA A 744 -31.36 14.08 -37.99
N ILE A 745 -31.73 15.05 -38.85
CA ILE A 745 -31.05 15.25 -40.13
C ILE A 745 -29.62 15.76 -39.89
N PRO A 746 -28.57 15.29 -40.59
CA PRO A 746 -27.19 15.74 -40.43
C PRO A 746 -27.00 17.25 -40.61
N SER A 747 -27.72 17.89 -41.55
CA SER A 747 -27.69 19.33 -41.79
C SER A 747 -28.24 20.18 -40.65
N LEU A 748 -28.75 19.56 -39.57
CA LEU A 748 -29.13 20.27 -38.35
C LEU A 748 -27.93 20.93 -37.69
N ARG A 749 -26.74 20.31 -37.76
CA ARG A 749 -25.47 20.89 -37.28
C ARG A 749 -25.17 22.22 -38.00
N ASP A 750 -25.30 22.25 -39.32
CA ASP A 750 -25.09 23.47 -40.09
C ASP A 750 -26.12 24.57 -39.73
N SER A 751 -27.36 24.17 -39.48
CA SER A 751 -28.40 25.08 -39.05
C SER A 751 -28.09 25.73 -37.67
N LEU A 752 -27.61 24.91 -36.70
CA LEU A 752 -27.20 25.44 -35.41
C LEU A 752 -26.00 26.39 -35.52
N TRP A 753 -25.01 26.04 -36.34
CA TRP A 753 -23.88 26.89 -36.63
C TRP A 753 -24.32 28.26 -37.17
N ASN A 754 -25.13 28.24 -38.23
CA ASN A 754 -25.66 29.48 -38.85
C ASN A 754 -26.45 30.34 -37.82
N TRP A 755 -27.35 29.73 -37.04
CA TRP A 755 -28.10 30.43 -36.01
C TRP A 755 -27.22 31.00 -34.89
N THR A 756 -26.08 30.34 -34.59
CA THR A 756 -25.10 30.83 -33.63
C THR A 756 -24.32 32.01 -34.18
N VAL A 757 -23.88 31.93 -35.44
CA VAL A 757 -23.18 33.02 -36.14
C VAL A 757 -24.06 34.25 -36.29
N GLU A 758 -25.34 34.10 -36.67
CA GLU A 758 -26.29 35.20 -36.84
C GLU A 758 -26.73 35.87 -35.54
N SER A 759 -26.43 35.27 -34.40
CA SER A 759 -26.86 35.80 -33.09
C SER A 759 -26.27 37.20 -32.83
N GLU A 760 -27.01 38.04 -32.12
CA GLU A 760 -26.52 39.34 -31.70
C GLU A 760 -25.50 39.23 -30.60
N LEU A 761 -24.52 40.15 -30.59
CA LEU A 761 -23.63 40.33 -29.45
C LEU A 761 -24.32 41.17 -28.34
N MET A 762 -23.88 40.98 -27.10
CA MET A 762 -24.25 41.83 -26.00
C MET A 762 -23.76 43.29 -26.25
N PRO A 763 -24.42 44.30 -25.66
CA PRO A 763 -23.98 45.72 -25.78
C PRO A 763 -22.55 45.92 -25.31
N LYS A 764 -21.82 46.86 -25.95
CA LYS A 764 -20.48 47.28 -25.50
C LYS A 764 -20.60 48.33 -24.36
N PRO A 765 -19.63 48.41 -23.43
CA PRO A 765 -18.43 47.56 -23.35
C PRO A 765 -18.78 46.16 -22.89
N HIS A 766 -18.15 45.17 -23.52
CA HIS A 766 -18.37 43.77 -23.15
C HIS A 766 -17.79 43.49 -21.75
N GLY A 767 -18.63 42.94 -20.87
CA GLY A 767 -18.22 42.40 -19.58
C GLY A 767 -18.05 40.87 -19.65
N TYR A 768 -17.72 40.29 -18.50
CA TYR A 768 -17.70 38.84 -18.34
C TYR A 768 -19.13 38.26 -18.40
N VAL A 769 -19.33 37.37 -19.36
CA VAL A 769 -20.56 36.57 -19.46
C VAL A 769 -20.14 35.12 -19.79
N TYR A 770 -20.29 34.20 -18.82
CA TYR A 770 -20.07 32.78 -19.05
C TYR A 770 -20.97 32.32 -20.19
N SER A 771 -20.37 31.83 -21.28
CA SER A 771 -21.07 31.54 -22.51
C SER A 771 -20.67 30.17 -23.08
N ASP A 772 -21.68 29.32 -23.37
CA ASP A 772 -21.51 28.09 -24.09
C ASP A 772 -21.10 28.34 -25.53
N LEU A 773 -21.54 29.47 -26.13
CA LEU A 773 -21.20 29.80 -27.51
C LEU A 773 -19.69 29.95 -27.75
N THR A 774 -18.95 30.35 -26.72
CA THR A 774 -17.49 30.38 -26.75
C THR A 774 -16.92 29.06 -27.31
N MET A 775 -17.43 27.96 -26.83
CA MET A 775 -16.88 26.63 -27.16
C MET A 775 -17.41 26.08 -28.50
N TYR A 776 -18.55 26.57 -29.00
CA TYR A 776 -18.94 26.30 -30.39
C TYR A 776 -17.92 26.90 -31.36
N PHE A 777 -17.52 28.17 -31.15
CA PHE A 777 -16.51 28.81 -31.98
C PHE A 777 -15.14 28.18 -31.84
N MET A 778 -14.74 27.85 -30.62
CA MET A 778 -13.44 27.20 -30.39
C MET A 778 -13.37 25.79 -31.01
N GLN A 779 -14.45 25.01 -30.96
CA GLN A 779 -14.51 23.72 -31.64
C GLN A 779 -14.29 23.89 -33.14
N GLU A 780 -15.01 24.78 -33.79
CA GLU A 780 -14.85 25.03 -35.24
C GLU A 780 -13.44 25.52 -35.59
N VAL A 781 -12.82 26.36 -34.76
CA VAL A 781 -11.42 26.78 -34.93
C VAL A 781 -10.48 25.60 -34.85
N ILE A 782 -10.64 24.74 -33.84
CA ILE A 782 -9.80 23.53 -33.61
C ILE A 782 -9.99 22.58 -34.79
N GLU A 783 -11.26 22.19 -35.11
CA GLU A 783 -11.55 21.26 -36.21
C GLU A 783 -11.03 21.77 -37.55
N ARG A 784 -11.04 23.12 -37.78
CA ARG A 784 -10.47 23.73 -38.96
C ARG A 784 -8.94 23.64 -39.04
N ILE A 785 -8.25 23.81 -37.92
CA ILE A 785 -6.79 23.71 -37.85
C ILE A 785 -6.35 22.29 -38.11
N VAL A 786 -6.99 21.31 -37.43
CA VAL A 786 -6.56 19.91 -37.46
C VAL A 786 -7.21 19.09 -38.56
N ASN A 787 -8.23 19.64 -39.25
CA ASN A 787 -9.02 18.95 -40.26
C ASN A 787 -9.58 17.60 -39.79
N GLN A 788 -10.06 17.54 -38.56
CA GLN A 788 -10.56 16.33 -37.92
C GLN A 788 -11.63 16.72 -36.89
N PRO A 789 -12.67 15.86 -36.62
CA PRO A 789 -13.66 16.09 -35.57
C PRO A 789 -12.99 16.16 -34.19
N LEU A 790 -13.57 16.98 -33.28
CA LEU A 790 -13.01 17.23 -31.95
C LEU A 790 -12.85 15.94 -31.11
N ASP A 791 -13.84 15.06 -31.15
CA ASP A 791 -13.81 13.80 -30.37
C ASP A 791 -12.71 12.85 -30.85
N GLU A 792 -12.51 12.72 -32.15
CA GLU A 792 -11.40 11.92 -32.71
C GLU A 792 -10.05 12.54 -32.38
N PHE A 793 -9.95 13.87 -32.45
CA PHE A 793 -8.71 14.60 -32.19
C PHE A 793 -8.28 14.42 -30.71
N VAL A 794 -9.21 14.57 -29.76
CA VAL A 794 -8.87 14.45 -28.33
C VAL A 794 -8.61 13.00 -27.91
N ASP A 795 -9.34 12.04 -28.50
CA ASP A 795 -9.12 10.63 -28.25
C ASP A 795 -7.70 10.21 -28.69
N HIS A 796 -7.33 10.53 -29.94
CA HIS A 796 -6.05 10.14 -30.53
C HIS A 796 -4.84 10.83 -29.86
N ASN A 797 -4.95 12.14 -29.57
CA ASN A 797 -3.78 12.90 -29.09
C ASN A 797 -3.65 12.94 -27.57
N PHE A 798 -4.73 12.63 -26.80
CA PHE A 798 -4.71 12.73 -25.35
C PHE A 798 -5.20 11.48 -24.66
N TYR A 799 -6.45 11.03 -24.93
CA TYR A 799 -7.07 10.02 -24.07
C TYR A 799 -6.42 8.65 -24.25
N ALA A 800 -6.23 8.21 -25.48
CA ALA A 800 -5.59 6.93 -25.76
C ALA A 800 -4.13 6.88 -25.28
N PRO A 801 -3.24 7.84 -25.59
CA PRO A 801 -1.85 7.84 -25.08
C PRO A 801 -1.76 7.85 -23.54
N LEU A 802 -2.70 8.52 -22.88
CA LEU A 802 -2.76 8.57 -21.41
C LEU A 802 -3.38 7.30 -20.79
N GLY A 803 -3.86 6.36 -21.58
CA GLY A 803 -4.52 5.14 -21.13
C GLY A 803 -5.94 5.34 -20.60
N LEU A 804 -6.61 6.46 -20.93
CA LEU A 804 -7.95 6.77 -20.43
C LEU A 804 -9.00 5.89 -21.13
N GLN A 805 -9.86 5.26 -20.33
CA GLN A 805 -10.77 4.23 -20.87
C GLN A 805 -12.20 4.72 -21.03
N THR A 806 -12.60 5.74 -20.28
CA THR A 806 -14.00 6.14 -20.17
C THR A 806 -14.27 7.56 -20.60
N LEU A 807 -13.19 8.37 -20.77
CA LEU A 807 -13.31 9.75 -21.18
C LEU A 807 -13.62 9.80 -22.68
N THR A 808 -14.90 9.95 -23.04
CA THR A 808 -15.37 9.84 -24.44
C THR A 808 -16.65 10.63 -24.67
N PHE A 809 -16.87 11.00 -25.92
CA PHE A 809 -18.17 11.44 -26.43
C PHE A 809 -19.00 10.21 -26.81
N ASN A 810 -20.33 10.36 -26.83
CA ASN A 810 -21.29 9.33 -27.23
C ASN A 810 -21.00 7.97 -26.59
N PRO A 811 -20.93 7.86 -25.24
CA PRO A 811 -20.49 6.65 -24.53
C PRO A 811 -21.39 5.44 -24.80
N PHE A 812 -22.64 5.63 -25.25
CA PHE A 812 -23.58 4.54 -25.58
C PHE A 812 -23.05 3.59 -26.67
N GLU A 813 -22.08 4.02 -27.46
CA GLU A 813 -21.44 3.21 -28.51
C GLU A 813 -20.30 2.33 -27.97
N LYS A 814 -19.69 2.76 -26.85
CA LYS A 814 -18.44 2.18 -26.35
C LYS A 814 -18.56 1.56 -24.96
N ILE A 815 -19.51 2.02 -24.14
CA ILE A 815 -19.65 1.65 -22.73
C ILE A 815 -21.03 1.06 -22.45
N PRO A 816 -21.15 -0.08 -21.75
CA PRO A 816 -22.44 -0.65 -21.39
C PRO A 816 -23.31 0.36 -20.61
N LEU A 817 -24.57 0.49 -20.96
CA LEU A 817 -25.49 1.43 -20.29
C LEU A 817 -25.62 1.20 -18.79
N SER A 818 -25.41 -0.05 -18.31
CA SER A 818 -25.40 -0.38 -16.89
C SER A 818 -24.30 0.31 -16.11
N ARG A 819 -23.24 0.81 -16.76
CA ARG A 819 -22.15 1.59 -16.15
C ARG A 819 -22.37 3.10 -16.24
N ILE A 820 -23.37 3.56 -17.00
CA ILE A 820 -23.60 4.98 -17.23
C ILE A 820 -24.74 5.44 -16.34
N ALA A 821 -24.52 6.48 -15.53
CA ALA A 821 -25.57 7.07 -14.70
C ALA A 821 -26.61 7.76 -15.58
N PRO A 822 -27.93 7.54 -15.36
CA PRO A 822 -28.97 8.30 -16.07
C PRO A 822 -28.84 9.79 -15.70
N THR A 823 -29.04 10.67 -16.67
CA THR A 823 -28.79 12.10 -16.47
C THR A 823 -30.07 12.83 -16.10
N GLU A 824 -31.13 12.74 -16.91
CA GLU A 824 -32.40 13.46 -16.74
C GLU A 824 -33.57 12.68 -17.35
N ASN A 825 -34.76 12.91 -16.85
CA ASN A 825 -36.00 12.62 -17.55
C ASN A 825 -36.45 13.90 -18.28
N ASP A 826 -35.88 14.16 -19.47
CA ASP A 826 -36.06 15.41 -20.23
C ASP A 826 -37.50 15.55 -20.71
N GLN A 827 -38.26 16.40 -20.11
CA GLN A 827 -39.63 16.74 -20.50
C GLN A 827 -39.70 18.00 -21.40
N THR A 828 -38.58 18.66 -21.63
CA THR A 828 -38.51 19.93 -22.34
C THR A 828 -38.32 19.75 -23.84
N PHE A 829 -37.44 18.83 -24.22
CA PHE A 829 -37.04 18.65 -25.61
C PHE A 829 -37.27 17.22 -26.13
N ARG A 830 -36.74 16.21 -25.40
CA ARG A 830 -36.69 14.80 -25.92
C ARG A 830 -37.85 13.94 -25.43
N GLY A 831 -38.55 14.35 -24.36
CA GLY A 831 -39.74 13.65 -23.83
C GLY A 831 -39.43 12.26 -23.27
N ARG A 832 -38.21 12.02 -22.74
CA ARG A 832 -37.76 10.71 -22.28
C ARG A 832 -36.59 10.78 -21.30
N GLN A 833 -36.29 9.67 -20.67
CA GLN A 833 -35.08 9.52 -19.85
C GLN A 833 -33.83 9.49 -20.74
N ILE A 834 -32.85 10.26 -20.36
CA ILE A 834 -31.56 10.38 -21.03
C ILE A 834 -30.51 9.59 -20.25
N GLN A 835 -29.88 8.60 -20.90
CA GLN A 835 -28.82 7.78 -20.37
C GLN A 835 -27.87 7.39 -21.51
N GLY A 836 -26.58 7.66 -21.36
CA GLY A 836 -25.59 7.45 -22.40
C GLY A 836 -25.59 8.50 -23.52
N TYR A 837 -26.51 9.45 -23.48
CA TYR A 837 -26.58 10.61 -24.36
C TYR A 837 -26.40 11.90 -23.56
N VAL A 838 -25.82 12.93 -24.19
CA VAL A 838 -25.54 14.21 -23.52
C VAL A 838 -26.81 14.89 -23.01
N HIS A 839 -26.74 15.45 -21.79
CA HIS A 839 -27.83 16.23 -21.19
C HIS A 839 -28.16 17.48 -22.01
N ASP A 840 -27.11 18.25 -22.39
CA ASP A 840 -27.27 19.52 -23.07
C ASP A 840 -27.99 19.37 -24.40
N GLN A 841 -29.08 20.14 -24.58
CA GLN A 841 -29.93 20.04 -25.78
C GLN A 841 -29.19 20.53 -27.02
N GLY A 842 -28.36 21.59 -26.91
CA GLY A 842 -27.55 22.10 -28.02
C GLY A 842 -26.53 21.08 -28.48
N ALA A 843 -25.79 20.49 -27.51
CA ALA A 843 -24.82 19.43 -27.82
C ALA A 843 -25.49 18.20 -28.43
N ALA A 844 -26.68 17.80 -27.96
CA ALA A 844 -27.45 16.70 -28.53
C ALA A 844 -27.84 16.97 -29.98
N MET A 845 -28.20 18.20 -30.32
CA MET A 845 -28.49 18.61 -31.71
C MET A 845 -27.25 18.64 -32.63
N TYR A 846 -26.03 18.70 -32.04
CA TYR A 846 -24.74 18.51 -32.71
C TYR A 846 -24.36 17.02 -32.86
N GLY A 847 -25.24 16.08 -32.44
CA GLY A 847 -24.94 14.64 -32.47
C GLY A 847 -24.10 14.18 -31.26
N GLY A 848 -24.13 14.92 -30.15
CA GLY A 848 -23.44 14.56 -28.91
C GLY A 848 -21.99 15.05 -28.80
N VAL A 849 -21.38 15.51 -29.90
CA VAL A 849 -20.00 16.03 -29.89
C VAL A 849 -20.03 17.54 -30.02
N ALA A 850 -19.92 18.23 -28.88
CA ALA A 850 -19.89 19.70 -28.86
C ALA A 850 -18.81 20.21 -27.87
N GLY A 851 -18.14 21.30 -28.25
CA GLY A 851 -17.03 21.82 -27.45
C GLY A 851 -17.39 22.28 -26.04
N HIS A 852 -18.67 22.53 -25.76
CA HIS A 852 -19.16 23.01 -24.46
C HIS A 852 -19.74 21.92 -23.56
N ALA A 853 -20.15 20.76 -24.11
CA ALA A 853 -20.77 19.64 -23.42
C ALA A 853 -20.72 18.37 -24.28
N GLY A 854 -20.96 17.20 -23.70
CA GLY A 854 -21.01 15.92 -24.43
C GLY A 854 -19.94 14.92 -24.01
N LEU A 855 -18.95 15.36 -23.27
CA LEU A 855 -17.94 14.46 -22.70
C LEU A 855 -18.50 13.69 -21.51
N PHE A 856 -18.22 12.41 -21.45
CA PHE A 856 -18.51 11.51 -20.33
C PHE A 856 -17.21 10.93 -19.77
N GLY A 857 -17.23 10.51 -18.48
CA GLY A 857 -16.04 9.89 -17.91
C GLY A 857 -16.19 9.51 -16.43
N THR A 858 -15.17 8.87 -15.92
CA THR A 858 -14.99 8.52 -14.51
C THR A 858 -14.16 9.57 -13.77
N ALA A 859 -14.12 9.47 -12.45
CA ALA A 859 -13.28 10.34 -11.62
C ALA A 859 -11.78 10.07 -11.84
N ASN A 860 -11.39 8.81 -12.08
CA ASN A 860 -9.99 8.45 -12.31
C ASN A 860 -9.44 9.09 -13.59
N ASP A 861 -10.17 9.02 -14.70
CA ASP A 861 -9.71 9.62 -15.97
C ASP A 861 -9.54 11.15 -15.86
N LEU A 862 -10.46 11.82 -15.15
CA LEU A 862 -10.31 13.25 -14.87
C LEU A 862 -9.13 13.55 -13.93
N ALA A 863 -8.82 12.66 -12.99
CA ALA A 863 -7.65 12.81 -12.13
C ALA A 863 -6.34 12.73 -12.92
N VAL A 864 -6.27 11.86 -13.92
CA VAL A 864 -5.11 11.78 -14.85
C VAL A 864 -4.93 13.09 -15.60
N ILE A 865 -6.01 13.67 -16.15
CA ILE A 865 -5.94 14.98 -16.84
C ILE A 865 -5.43 16.08 -15.90
N LEU A 866 -5.95 16.16 -14.67
CA LEU A 866 -5.47 17.16 -13.71
C LEU A 866 -4.03 16.90 -13.27
N GLN A 867 -3.65 15.64 -13.09
CA GLN A 867 -2.28 15.29 -12.70
C GLN A 867 -1.28 15.60 -13.82
N LEU A 868 -1.62 15.37 -15.09
CA LEU A 868 -0.83 15.80 -16.24
C LEU A 868 -0.53 17.30 -16.16
N LEU A 869 -1.53 18.12 -15.85
CA LEU A 869 -1.37 19.57 -15.73
C LEU A 869 -0.53 19.96 -14.50
N LEU A 870 -0.73 19.30 -13.35
CA LEU A 870 0.09 19.50 -12.16
C LEU A 870 1.55 19.06 -12.38
N ASN A 871 1.78 18.04 -13.18
CA ASN A 871 3.11 17.57 -13.62
C ASN A 871 3.68 18.41 -14.77
N LYS A 872 3.11 19.59 -15.04
CA LYS A 872 3.60 20.54 -16.06
C LYS A 872 3.56 19.99 -17.49
N GLY A 873 2.56 19.16 -17.78
CA GLY A 873 2.27 18.67 -19.12
C GLY A 873 2.82 17.29 -19.46
N THR A 874 3.38 16.59 -18.50
CA THR A 874 3.89 15.22 -18.64
C THR A 874 3.16 14.25 -17.71
N TYR A 875 2.80 13.07 -18.19
CA TYR A 875 2.21 11.98 -17.42
C TYR A 875 2.72 10.64 -17.94
N GLY A 876 3.46 9.89 -17.13
CA GLY A 876 4.16 8.72 -17.60
C GLY A 876 5.19 9.09 -18.69
N ASP A 877 5.18 8.36 -19.76
CA ASP A 877 5.99 8.55 -20.95
C ASP A 877 5.45 9.62 -21.94
N VAL A 878 4.23 10.14 -21.67
CA VAL A 878 3.54 11.11 -22.55
C VAL A 878 3.82 12.54 -22.13
N THR A 879 4.32 13.38 -23.04
CA THR A 879 4.43 14.83 -22.87
C THR A 879 3.58 15.54 -23.91
N LEU A 880 2.56 16.25 -23.46
CA LEU A 880 1.62 16.95 -24.35
C LEU A 880 1.98 18.41 -24.59
N MET A 881 2.48 19.11 -23.58
CA MET A 881 2.77 20.55 -23.66
C MET A 881 3.79 21.00 -22.60
N GLY A 882 4.39 22.18 -22.78
CA GLY A 882 5.31 22.76 -21.80
C GLY A 882 4.63 23.50 -20.65
N PRO A 883 5.35 23.73 -19.53
CA PRO A 883 4.84 24.41 -18.34
C PRO A 883 4.34 25.84 -18.63
N GLU A 884 4.98 26.56 -19.59
CA GLU A 884 4.62 27.92 -19.98
C GLU A 884 3.21 27.98 -20.55
N THR A 885 2.76 27.00 -21.32
CA THR A 885 1.41 26.92 -21.85
C THR A 885 0.40 26.71 -20.71
N ILE A 886 0.69 25.80 -19.79
CA ILE A 886 -0.19 25.52 -18.65
C ILE A 886 -0.33 26.78 -17.79
N GLU A 887 0.78 27.43 -17.45
CA GLU A 887 0.75 28.68 -16.70
C GLU A 887 -0.04 29.77 -17.43
N ALA A 888 0.18 29.92 -18.74
CA ALA A 888 -0.53 30.92 -19.53
C ALA A 888 -2.05 30.71 -19.48
N PHE A 889 -2.55 29.50 -19.64
CA PHE A 889 -3.97 29.21 -19.66
C PHE A 889 -4.61 29.22 -18.27
N THR A 890 -3.91 28.78 -17.24
CA THR A 890 -4.48 28.63 -15.89
C THR A 890 -4.38 29.87 -15.01
N LYS A 891 -3.51 30.85 -15.35
CA LYS A 891 -3.48 32.13 -14.63
C LYS A 891 -4.70 33.00 -14.92
N ARG A 892 -5.04 33.91 -14.01
CA ARG A 892 -6.10 34.90 -14.21
C ARG A 892 -5.72 35.82 -15.36
N GLN A 893 -6.62 36.02 -16.33
CA GLN A 893 -6.34 36.77 -17.56
C GLN A 893 -6.74 38.26 -17.50
N SER A 894 -7.77 38.60 -16.75
CA SER A 894 -8.25 39.99 -16.73
C SER A 894 -8.72 40.42 -15.33
N THR A 895 -8.97 41.75 -15.16
CA THR A 895 -9.55 42.30 -13.93
C THR A 895 -11.07 42.16 -13.93
N ARG A 896 -11.71 41.86 -15.08
CA ARG A 896 -13.17 41.80 -15.25
C ARG A 896 -13.77 40.48 -14.76
N SER A 897 -12.93 39.40 -14.74
CA SER A 897 -13.37 38.09 -14.27
C SER A 897 -12.28 37.37 -13.45
N ARG A 898 -12.65 36.30 -12.76
CA ARG A 898 -11.70 35.46 -12.06
C ARG A 898 -10.99 34.43 -13.01
N ARG A 899 -11.46 34.31 -14.24
CA ARG A 899 -11.07 33.19 -15.13
C ARG A 899 -9.66 33.30 -15.72
N GLY A 900 -9.09 32.10 -15.96
CA GLY A 900 -8.05 31.86 -16.93
C GLY A 900 -8.65 31.65 -18.33
N TRP A 901 -7.87 31.28 -19.31
CA TRP A 901 -8.36 30.89 -20.63
C TRP A 901 -9.03 29.51 -20.58
N GLY A 902 -10.38 29.52 -20.61
CA GLY A 902 -11.19 28.30 -20.44
C GLY A 902 -11.42 27.87 -18.99
N TRP A 903 -10.41 28.03 -18.14
CA TRP A 903 -10.43 27.54 -16.76
C TRP A 903 -11.16 28.49 -15.78
N ASP A 904 -11.92 27.92 -14.84
CA ASP A 904 -12.46 28.63 -13.69
C ASP A 904 -11.43 28.67 -12.54
N LYS A 905 -11.55 29.68 -11.66
CA LYS A 905 -10.63 29.96 -10.56
C LYS A 905 -11.35 30.37 -9.27
N PRO A 906 -10.67 30.36 -8.11
CA PRO A 906 -11.22 30.89 -6.88
C PRO A 906 -11.67 32.34 -7.01
N GLU A 907 -12.74 32.73 -6.29
CA GLU A 907 -13.23 34.11 -6.25
C GLU A 907 -12.15 35.02 -5.65
N PRO A 908 -11.77 36.13 -6.34
CA PRO A 908 -10.72 37.01 -5.85
C PRO A 908 -11.10 37.82 -4.62
N GLU A 909 -12.42 38.08 -4.43
CA GLU A 909 -12.94 38.86 -3.30
C GLU A 909 -13.17 37.95 -2.09
N LYS A 910 -12.51 38.24 -0.97
CA LYS A 910 -12.73 37.53 0.29
C LYS A 910 -14.20 37.64 0.73
N GLY A 911 -14.83 36.50 0.98
CA GLY A 911 -16.20 36.44 1.51
C GLY A 911 -17.30 36.20 0.47
N LYS A 912 -17.05 36.38 -0.82
CA LYS A 912 -17.97 35.92 -1.87
C LYS A 912 -17.94 34.40 -1.97
N GLY A 913 -19.11 33.78 -1.98
CA GLY A 913 -19.24 32.32 -2.22
C GLY A 913 -18.85 31.99 -3.67
N GLY A 914 -18.12 30.92 -3.85
CA GLY A 914 -17.69 30.39 -5.14
C GLY A 914 -17.95 28.90 -5.26
N SER A 915 -17.57 28.34 -6.41
CA SER A 915 -17.65 26.89 -6.69
C SER A 915 -16.52 26.08 -6.05
N VAL A 916 -15.59 26.74 -5.37
CA VAL A 916 -14.36 26.18 -4.80
C VAL A 916 -14.22 26.61 -3.35
N SER A 917 -13.44 25.88 -2.56
CA SER A 917 -13.14 26.23 -1.17
C SER A 917 -12.55 27.64 -1.03
N LYS A 918 -12.91 28.33 0.04
CA LYS A 918 -12.29 29.62 0.41
C LYS A 918 -10.85 29.47 0.88
N LEU A 919 -10.43 28.26 1.23
CA LEU A 919 -9.07 27.93 1.63
C LEU A 919 -8.15 27.67 0.43
N ALA A 920 -8.74 27.52 -0.76
CA ALA A 920 -7.98 27.24 -1.98
C ALA A 920 -7.07 28.43 -2.36
N PRO A 921 -5.78 28.19 -2.69
CA PRO A 921 -4.88 29.19 -3.22
C PRO A 921 -5.40 29.83 -4.52
N LYS A 922 -4.95 31.05 -4.81
CA LYS A 922 -5.33 31.75 -6.05
C LYS A 922 -4.83 31.08 -7.31
N SER A 923 -3.83 30.23 -7.20
CA SER A 923 -3.28 29.38 -8.27
C SER A 923 -4.23 28.27 -8.67
N THR A 924 -5.14 27.84 -7.79
CA THR A 924 -6.13 26.77 -8.05
C THR A 924 -6.92 27.06 -9.33
N PHE A 925 -7.16 26.04 -10.15
CA PHE A 925 -7.96 26.11 -11.36
C PHE A 925 -8.80 24.83 -11.52
N GLY A 926 -9.88 24.93 -12.27
CA GLY A 926 -10.79 23.80 -12.48
C GLY A 926 -12.04 24.20 -13.22
N HIS A 927 -13.08 23.40 -13.12
CA HIS A 927 -14.42 23.69 -13.66
C HIS A 927 -15.52 22.91 -12.95
N THR A 928 -16.75 23.41 -13.05
CA THR A 928 -17.95 22.69 -12.61
C THR A 928 -18.82 22.31 -13.79
N GLY A 929 -19.59 21.22 -13.68
CA GLY A 929 -20.58 20.80 -14.64
C GLY A 929 -22.02 20.99 -14.15
N PHE A 930 -22.94 21.29 -15.07
CA PHE A 930 -24.36 21.49 -14.77
C PHE A 930 -25.01 20.26 -14.14
N THR A 931 -24.59 19.09 -14.55
CA THR A 931 -25.05 17.79 -14.06
C THR A 931 -24.69 17.49 -12.59
N GLY A 932 -23.91 18.36 -11.95
CA GLY A 932 -23.50 18.24 -10.55
C GLY A 932 -22.04 17.88 -10.38
N THR A 933 -21.29 17.80 -11.47
CA THR A 933 -19.88 17.43 -11.49
C THR A 933 -18.95 18.62 -11.17
N SER A 934 -17.73 18.33 -10.69
CA SER A 934 -16.65 19.31 -10.52
C SER A 934 -15.28 18.66 -10.52
N MET A 935 -14.27 19.40 -11.03
CA MET A 935 -12.86 19.03 -10.96
C MET A 935 -12.00 20.26 -10.65
N TRP A 936 -11.03 20.12 -9.73
CA TRP A 936 -10.16 21.21 -9.28
C TRP A 936 -8.73 20.71 -9.07
N ALA A 937 -7.75 21.50 -9.51
CA ALA A 937 -6.33 21.29 -9.28
C ALA A 937 -5.71 22.50 -8.56
N ASP A 938 -4.92 22.24 -7.54
CA ASP A 938 -4.16 23.20 -6.76
C ASP A 938 -2.65 22.95 -6.94
N PRO A 939 -1.95 23.79 -7.71
CA PRO A 939 -0.51 23.62 -7.93
C PRO A 939 0.35 23.83 -6.68
N GLU A 940 -0.08 24.66 -5.71
CA GLU A 940 0.70 24.97 -4.51
C GLU A 940 0.74 23.79 -3.55
N ASN A 941 -0.41 23.11 -3.34
CA ASN A 941 -0.50 21.94 -2.48
C ASN A 941 -0.40 20.62 -3.26
N LYS A 942 -0.22 20.70 -4.60
CA LYS A 942 -0.24 19.54 -5.51
C LYS A 942 -1.47 18.66 -5.28
N LEU A 943 -2.64 19.32 -5.18
CA LEU A 943 -3.89 18.69 -4.78
C LEU A 943 -4.86 18.62 -5.96
N THR A 944 -5.52 17.47 -6.11
CA THR A 944 -6.61 17.24 -7.06
C THR A 944 -7.87 16.86 -6.30
N TYR A 945 -9.00 17.48 -6.66
CA TYR A 945 -10.31 17.15 -6.14
C TYR A 945 -11.32 16.98 -7.26
N ILE A 946 -12.02 15.84 -7.26
CA ILE A 946 -13.06 15.51 -8.23
C ILE A 946 -14.31 15.07 -7.48
N PHE A 947 -15.44 15.59 -7.91
CA PHE A 947 -16.76 15.20 -7.44
C PHE A 947 -17.68 14.97 -8.65
N LEU A 948 -18.22 13.76 -8.80
CA LEU A 948 -19.16 13.40 -9.85
C LEU A 948 -20.51 13.01 -9.25
N SER A 949 -21.58 13.51 -9.84
CA SER A 949 -22.98 13.14 -9.52
C SER A 949 -23.90 13.41 -10.70
N ASN A 950 -25.10 12.86 -10.65
CA ASN A 950 -26.18 13.15 -11.61
C ASN A 950 -27.33 13.90 -10.94
N ARG A 951 -27.03 15.07 -10.31
CA ARG A 951 -28.02 15.86 -9.57
C ARG A 951 -29.26 16.21 -10.39
N VAL A 952 -29.12 16.30 -11.70
CA VAL A 952 -30.21 16.64 -12.63
C VAL A 952 -31.18 15.48 -12.85
N TYR A 953 -30.90 14.30 -12.33
CA TYR A 953 -31.82 13.19 -12.34
C TYR A 953 -32.79 13.24 -11.14
N PRO A 954 -34.12 13.07 -11.34
CA PRO A 954 -34.77 12.94 -12.64
C PRO A 954 -35.13 14.29 -13.29
N ILE A 955 -34.91 15.42 -12.61
CA ILE A 955 -35.34 16.76 -13.03
C ILE A 955 -34.19 17.75 -12.94
N ALA A 956 -33.88 18.45 -14.04
CA ALA A 956 -32.79 19.43 -14.14
C ALA A 956 -32.95 20.65 -13.20
N THR A 957 -34.17 20.97 -12.79
CA THR A 957 -34.46 22.09 -11.88
C THR A 957 -34.14 21.80 -10.41
N ASN A 958 -33.66 20.58 -10.08
CA ASN A 958 -33.19 20.24 -8.73
C ASN A 958 -31.93 21.03 -8.39
N ASN A 959 -32.00 22.05 -7.56
CA ASN A 959 -30.87 22.87 -7.10
C ASN A 959 -30.37 22.49 -5.71
N THR A 960 -30.94 21.49 -5.06
CA THR A 960 -30.61 21.10 -3.67
C THR A 960 -29.12 20.89 -3.44
N LEU A 961 -28.38 20.29 -4.41
CA LEU A 961 -26.92 20.12 -4.33
C LEU A 961 -26.17 21.44 -4.20
N LEU A 962 -26.66 22.46 -4.96
CA LEU A 962 -26.07 23.79 -4.96
C LEU A 962 -26.42 24.54 -3.67
N ASP A 963 -27.69 24.47 -3.24
CA ASP A 963 -28.21 25.15 -2.03
C ASP A 963 -27.53 24.62 -0.76
N LEU A 964 -27.28 23.32 -0.68
CA LEU A 964 -26.54 22.70 0.42
C LEU A 964 -25.04 23.00 0.37
N GLY A 965 -24.49 23.41 -0.77
CA GLY A 965 -23.06 23.71 -0.96
C GLY A 965 -22.13 22.51 -0.76
N ILE A 966 -22.61 21.29 -0.99
CA ILE A 966 -21.91 20.02 -0.69
C ILE A 966 -20.52 19.99 -1.31
N ARG A 967 -20.38 20.34 -2.58
CA ARG A 967 -19.07 20.29 -3.29
C ARG A 967 -18.03 21.20 -2.63
N THR A 968 -18.45 22.41 -2.21
CA THR A 968 -17.57 23.38 -1.54
C THR A 968 -17.24 22.92 -0.11
N LYS A 969 -18.22 22.40 0.64
CA LYS A 969 -17.99 21.84 1.99
C LYS A 969 -17.01 20.67 1.97
N ILE A 970 -17.12 19.77 0.99
CA ILE A 970 -16.15 18.69 0.80
C ILE A 970 -14.75 19.26 0.52
N HIS A 971 -14.66 20.26 -0.35
CA HIS A 971 -13.39 20.91 -0.67
C HIS A 971 -12.77 21.62 0.55
N ASP A 972 -13.59 22.23 1.41
CA ASP A 972 -13.14 22.82 2.69
C ASP A 972 -12.53 21.72 3.60
N LEU A 973 -13.22 20.57 3.78
CA LEU A 973 -12.73 19.44 4.56
C LEU A 973 -11.39 18.90 4.03
N ILE A 974 -11.21 18.88 2.71
CA ILE A 974 -9.95 18.44 2.09
C ILE A 974 -8.80 19.35 2.53
N TYR A 975 -8.95 20.66 2.46
CA TYR A 975 -7.92 21.61 2.92
C TYR A 975 -7.69 21.53 4.44
N GLU A 976 -8.76 21.40 5.23
CA GLU A 976 -8.68 21.23 6.68
C GLU A 976 -7.96 19.92 7.10
N SER A 977 -7.89 18.95 6.18
CA SER A 977 -7.22 17.66 6.39
C SER A 977 -5.71 17.73 6.13
N ILE A 978 -5.20 18.78 5.52
CA ILE A 978 -3.76 18.96 5.31
C ILE A 978 -3.09 19.16 6.68
N GLU A 979 -2.14 18.31 7.01
CA GLU A 979 -1.31 18.45 8.21
C GLU A 979 -0.19 19.45 7.95
N LYS A 980 0.01 20.37 8.91
CA LYS A 980 1.00 21.46 8.81
C LYS A 980 2.38 20.99 9.26
#